data_ca6e36f67717a22d943a0c494806ad4e
#
_entry.id   ca6e36f67717a22d943a0c494806ad4e
#
_cell.length_a   1.000
_cell.length_b   1.000
_cell.length_c   1.000
_cell.angle_alpha   90.00
_cell.angle_beta   90.00
_cell.angle_gamma   90.00
#
_symmetry.space_group_name_H-M   'P 1'
#
loop_
_entity.id
_entity.type
_entity.pdbx_description
1 polymer ?
#
loop_
_entity_poly.entity_id
_entity_poly.type
_entity_poly.pdbx_seq_one_letter_code
_entity_poly.pdbx_strand_id
1 'polypeptide(L)'
;MKKRILYYLFILLLFPHNGTGQTVARMSDRPVNTSQWITTHFARGVVPPFSFEYGGKPSQEFIKSWSYTATRQKSDDPKVLKYLYTYREPSGGLKVECEVKGFTDFNTVEWVLRFTNQGKKNTPEIANIKVSDITFRYQHPGAFNLHHSEGSHASKSDFSQQLTILSPGDNLYMRPEGGRSSQMRMPFFNIESPANQGVIVAIGWTGTWFADVRCADQQSVALTSGIERLKTYLYPEESIRTSSVCLSFWNGPDRMKGHNQFRRFVQADHTWKVGGKPTVYPISTSFNYGDPTPCNEYTCLTTDYAIAMVKRYEQFKLVPEVFWLDAGWYNHSADVANHKNWANTVGNWTVDSIRFPEGLRPIADEVHRVGSKFMVWFEPERVMKGSAWALQHPQWMLDARGKAKQEDWTKDGEHDSYLFNLGNPEACRWMSKYIGDFLEENGIDYYRQDFNIEPEGFWAANDEPGRQGICEIRYIEGLYSFWEYLLNRFPGLLVDNCASGGRRIDLESISRSAPMWRTDYSYGEPIGYQCHTYGLNLYLPLHGTGTVSADKFTFRSSLGTSIIYNWKITEAGQSIYDMRDRQAEFKELRPYFYEDYYPLSGINNITSENIWLAYQLYRPSDDSGYIVAFRRKDNPDKSYTVNLSGLHPDHTYILTNKDTGEAIKKTGKELANGFTLTLDNPQSSLIIKYQSSTTAIQKLSVGKKTGVKLRAIGAELDPHFLSQNVTRNDGAKAEDWDRIVVKRVKEMGLQSLRVMVMPQWYEPKNDNPDASKIDWHNFTFNSVEMQSLYKVLDMAQEQKMEVTLVLWGAPPGHFLAEGNYGNWVVAPTNYEEWSENFSALVQHLLNNKK
;
A
#
# COMPACT_ATOMS: atom_id res chain seq x y z
N MET A 1 -47.34 -44.95 -25.83
CA MET A 1 -47.23 -43.49 -25.92
C MET A 1 -45.81 -43.14 -26.34
N LYS A 2 -45.58 -42.79 -27.60
CA LYS A 2 -44.26 -42.47 -28.15
C LYS A 2 -44.01 -40.96 -27.99
N LYS A 3 -43.03 -40.56 -27.17
CA LYS A 3 -42.56 -39.19 -27.13
C LYS A 3 -41.56 -38.98 -28.27
N ARG A 4 -41.90 -38.09 -29.19
CA ARG A 4 -40.98 -37.57 -30.24
C ARG A 4 -40.06 -36.56 -29.60
N ILE A 5 -38.73 -36.82 -29.65
CA ILE A 5 -37.68 -35.85 -29.34
C ILE A 5 -37.38 -35.08 -30.66
N LEU A 6 -37.60 -33.77 -30.64
CA LEU A 6 -37.29 -32.87 -31.72
C LEU A 6 -35.83 -32.39 -31.58
N TYR A 7 -34.96 -32.84 -32.45
CA TYR A 7 -33.60 -32.30 -32.55
C TYR A 7 -33.64 -31.02 -33.36
N TYR A 8 -33.32 -29.88 -32.76
CA TYR A 8 -32.98 -28.65 -33.45
C TYR A 8 -31.53 -28.73 -33.94
N LEU A 9 -31.36 -28.86 -35.23
CA LEU A 9 -30.07 -28.76 -35.93
C LEU A 9 -29.75 -27.26 -36.04
N PHE A 10 -28.85 -26.75 -35.19
CA PHE A 10 -28.25 -25.44 -35.37
C PHE A 10 -27.20 -25.58 -36.48
N ILE A 11 -27.53 -25.09 -37.67
CA ILE A 11 -26.54 -24.87 -38.74
C ILE A 11 -25.71 -23.64 -38.31
N LEU A 12 -24.52 -23.89 -37.82
CA LEU A 12 -23.49 -22.85 -37.70
C LEU A 12 -23.09 -22.42 -39.12
N LEU A 13 -23.61 -21.30 -39.59
CA LEU A 13 -23.08 -20.59 -40.72
C LEU A 13 -21.69 -20.07 -40.35
N LEU A 14 -20.65 -20.84 -40.70
CA LEU A 14 -19.27 -20.37 -40.70
C LEU A 14 -19.15 -19.27 -41.77
N PHE A 15 -19.36 -18.02 -41.39
CA PHE A 15 -18.87 -16.90 -42.20
C PHE A 15 -17.34 -16.88 -42.03
N PRO A 16 -16.56 -16.92 -43.10
CA PRO A 16 -15.14 -16.66 -43.04
C PRO A 16 -14.99 -15.19 -42.62
N HIS A 17 -14.65 -14.92 -41.35
CA HIS A 17 -14.19 -13.62 -40.95
C HIS A 17 -12.81 -13.38 -41.60
N ASN A 18 -12.83 -12.86 -42.82
CA ASN A 18 -11.69 -12.17 -43.40
C ASN A 18 -11.36 -10.99 -42.44
N GLY A 19 -10.35 -11.16 -41.62
CA GLY A 19 -9.85 -10.15 -40.71
C GLY A 19 -9.28 -8.95 -41.47
N THR A 20 -10.19 -8.04 -41.89
CA THR A 20 -9.80 -6.79 -42.50
C THR A 20 -9.71 -5.74 -41.44
N GLY A 21 -8.46 -5.44 -40.99
CA GLY A 21 -8.16 -4.15 -40.40
C GLY A 21 -7.72 -4.04 -38.96
N GLN A 22 -7.52 -5.14 -38.23
CA GLN A 22 -7.00 -5.04 -36.84
C GLN A 22 -5.51 -4.69 -36.86
N THR A 23 -5.06 -3.88 -35.90
CA THR A 23 -3.64 -3.55 -35.73
C THR A 23 -2.85 -4.78 -35.31
N VAL A 24 -1.78 -5.11 -36.01
CA VAL A 24 -0.89 -6.24 -35.70
C VAL A 24 0.45 -5.71 -35.15
N ALA A 25 0.72 -5.95 -33.86
CA ALA A 25 2.01 -5.72 -33.24
C ALA A 25 2.89 -6.96 -33.39
N ARG A 26 3.92 -6.87 -34.21
CA ARG A 26 4.91 -7.95 -34.40
C ARG A 26 5.90 -7.92 -33.22
N MET A 27 5.89 -8.98 -32.43
CA MET A 27 6.77 -9.16 -31.29
C MET A 27 8.06 -9.85 -31.71
N SER A 28 9.19 -9.34 -31.27
CA SER A 28 10.51 -9.93 -31.51
C SER A 28 11.12 -10.39 -30.19
N ASP A 29 12.15 -11.24 -30.25
CA ASP A 29 12.88 -11.73 -29.06
C ASP A 29 13.70 -10.62 -28.36
N ARG A 30 13.63 -9.39 -28.88
CA ARG A 30 14.26 -8.21 -28.26
C ARG A 30 13.26 -7.44 -27.41
N PRO A 31 13.72 -6.76 -26.34
CA PRO A 31 12.87 -5.84 -25.58
C PRO A 31 12.19 -4.82 -26.47
N VAL A 32 10.93 -4.52 -26.17
CA VAL A 32 10.15 -3.52 -26.92
C VAL A 32 10.74 -2.12 -26.67
N ASN A 33 11.05 -1.41 -27.74
CA ASN A 33 11.39 0.01 -27.65
C ASN A 33 10.10 0.84 -27.61
N THR A 34 9.79 1.43 -26.48
CA THR A 34 8.56 2.18 -26.20
C THR A 34 8.30 3.29 -27.23
N SER A 35 9.35 4.11 -27.55
CA SER A 35 9.22 5.21 -28.49
C SER A 35 8.91 4.73 -29.90
N GLN A 36 9.62 3.70 -30.35
CA GLN A 36 9.40 3.09 -31.68
C GLN A 36 8.03 2.44 -31.75
N TRP A 37 7.60 1.75 -30.70
CA TRP A 37 6.29 1.11 -30.64
C TRP A 37 5.16 2.14 -30.83
N ILE A 38 5.20 3.28 -30.09
CA ILE A 38 4.24 4.37 -30.19
C ILE A 38 4.23 4.94 -31.62
N THR A 39 5.39 5.34 -32.12
CA THR A 39 5.49 5.99 -33.44
C THR A 39 5.09 5.06 -34.60
N THR A 40 5.20 3.75 -34.44
CA THR A 40 4.76 2.74 -35.43
C THR A 40 3.25 2.54 -35.42
N HIS A 41 2.66 2.35 -34.23
CA HIS A 41 1.25 1.94 -34.13
C HIS A 41 0.26 3.12 -34.14
N PHE A 42 0.73 4.33 -33.93
CA PHE A 42 -0.08 5.55 -34.05
C PHE A 42 0.35 6.44 -35.23
N ALA A 43 1.05 5.89 -36.22
CA ALA A 43 1.49 6.64 -37.41
C ALA A 43 0.34 7.09 -38.28
N ARG A 44 0.58 8.12 -39.09
CA ARG A 44 -0.37 8.58 -40.10
C ARG A 44 -0.63 7.46 -41.15
N GLY A 45 -1.91 7.22 -41.48
CA GLY A 45 -2.30 6.22 -42.45
C GLY A 45 -2.25 4.75 -41.97
N VAL A 46 -1.89 4.53 -40.71
CA VAL A 46 -1.98 3.21 -40.05
C VAL A 46 -3.33 3.11 -39.34
N VAL A 47 -3.90 1.91 -39.25
CA VAL A 47 -5.03 1.65 -38.34
C VAL A 47 -4.47 1.70 -36.92
N PRO A 48 -4.99 2.56 -36.02
CA PRO A 48 -4.48 2.66 -34.66
C PRO A 48 -4.88 1.42 -33.81
N PRO A 49 -4.24 1.16 -32.65
CA PRO A 49 -4.51 -0.01 -31.82
C PRO A 49 -5.80 0.15 -31.00
N PHE A 50 -6.77 0.88 -31.53
CA PHE A 50 -8.12 1.03 -31.01
C PHE A 50 -9.14 1.04 -32.16
N SER A 51 -10.40 0.80 -31.84
CA SER A 51 -11.48 0.87 -32.83
C SER A 51 -12.80 1.30 -32.22
N PHE A 52 -13.73 1.70 -33.07
CA PHE A 52 -15.11 2.05 -32.72
C PHE A 52 -16.02 1.95 -33.95
N GLU A 53 -17.30 1.92 -33.72
CA GLU A 53 -18.31 2.08 -34.80
C GLU A 53 -18.85 3.51 -34.80
N TYR A 54 -19.04 4.06 -35.99
CA TYR A 54 -19.60 5.39 -36.22
C TYR A 54 -20.66 5.38 -37.33
N GLY A 55 -21.90 5.64 -36.97
CA GLY A 55 -23.03 5.52 -37.87
C GLY A 55 -23.17 4.11 -38.47
N GLY A 56 -22.88 3.07 -37.67
CA GLY A 56 -22.96 1.67 -38.05
C GLY A 56 -21.80 1.17 -38.94
N LYS A 57 -20.75 1.98 -39.11
CA LYS A 57 -19.53 1.58 -39.87
C LYS A 57 -18.34 1.42 -38.93
N PRO A 58 -17.53 0.37 -39.07
CA PRO A 58 -16.32 0.18 -38.26
C PRO A 58 -15.22 1.19 -38.65
N SER A 59 -14.53 1.74 -37.65
CA SER A 59 -13.53 2.79 -37.82
C SER A 59 -12.35 2.39 -38.70
N GLN A 60 -12.03 1.10 -38.77
CA GLN A 60 -10.96 0.56 -39.63
C GLN A 60 -11.20 0.88 -41.14
N GLU A 61 -12.45 1.06 -41.57
CA GLU A 61 -12.79 1.40 -42.96
C GLU A 61 -12.49 2.87 -43.29
N PHE A 62 -12.57 3.78 -42.32
CA PHE A 62 -12.53 5.21 -42.62
C PHE A 62 -11.46 6.00 -41.85
N ILE A 63 -10.94 5.54 -40.69
CA ILE A 63 -10.07 6.31 -39.80
C ILE A 63 -8.79 6.80 -40.50
N LYS A 64 -8.27 6.03 -41.48
CA LYS A 64 -7.08 6.40 -42.26
C LYS A 64 -7.31 7.60 -43.17
N SER A 65 -8.54 7.85 -43.60
CA SER A 65 -8.95 8.96 -44.48
C SER A 65 -9.27 10.24 -43.71
N TRP A 66 -9.42 10.15 -42.38
CA TRP A 66 -9.68 11.32 -41.55
C TRP A 66 -8.46 12.24 -41.46
N SER A 67 -8.73 13.53 -41.22
CA SER A 67 -7.67 14.48 -40.91
C SER A 67 -6.91 14.06 -39.65
N TYR A 68 -5.58 14.02 -39.74
CA TYR A 68 -4.72 13.50 -38.68
C TYR A 68 -3.64 14.50 -38.28
N THR A 69 -3.48 14.68 -36.99
CA THR A 69 -2.33 15.42 -36.39
C THR A 69 -1.70 14.60 -35.26
N ALA A 70 -0.38 14.70 -35.15
CA ALA A 70 0.39 14.11 -34.06
C ALA A 70 1.22 15.21 -33.38
N THR A 71 1.03 15.42 -32.11
CA THR A 71 1.74 16.43 -31.33
C THR A 71 2.47 15.76 -30.18
N ARG A 72 3.79 15.92 -30.15
CA ARG A 72 4.57 15.56 -28.95
C ARG A 72 4.42 16.66 -27.92
N GLN A 73 3.93 16.29 -26.75
CA GLN A 73 3.75 17.21 -25.62
C GLN A 73 5.01 17.25 -24.74
N LYS A 74 5.18 18.36 -24.02
CA LYS A 74 6.25 18.48 -23.01
C LYS A 74 5.98 17.52 -21.86
N SER A 75 7.03 16.86 -21.38
CA SER A 75 7.04 16.10 -20.13
C SER A 75 8.10 16.65 -19.20
N ASP A 76 7.82 16.71 -17.92
CA ASP A 76 8.78 17.12 -16.89
C ASP A 76 9.80 16.02 -16.60
N ASP A 77 9.43 14.76 -16.85
CA ASP A 77 10.33 13.60 -16.81
C ASP A 77 10.72 13.20 -18.25
N PRO A 78 12.03 13.24 -18.60
CA PRO A 78 12.52 12.85 -19.93
C PRO A 78 12.28 11.38 -20.27
N LYS A 79 12.02 10.53 -19.27
CA LYS A 79 11.73 9.10 -19.43
C LYS A 79 10.25 8.82 -19.73
N VAL A 80 9.41 9.85 -19.58
CA VAL A 80 7.98 9.80 -19.91
C VAL A 80 7.72 10.55 -21.21
N LEU A 81 7.35 9.80 -22.25
CA LEU A 81 6.97 10.35 -23.56
C LEU A 81 5.48 10.66 -23.55
N LYS A 82 5.08 11.83 -24.00
CA LYS A 82 3.66 12.23 -24.09
C LYS A 82 3.33 12.64 -25.53
N TYR A 83 2.29 12.03 -26.09
CA TYR A 83 1.80 12.35 -27.43
C TYR A 83 0.29 12.56 -27.40
N LEU A 84 -0.18 13.48 -28.24
CA LEU A 84 -1.59 13.67 -28.55
C LEU A 84 -1.81 13.40 -30.05
N TYR A 85 -2.54 12.35 -30.35
CA TYR A 85 -2.97 12.01 -31.70
C TYR A 85 -4.42 12.42 -31.87
N THR A 86 -4.70 13.22 -32.91
CA THR A 86 -6.05 13.74 -33.17
C THR A 86 -6.51 13.31 -34.54
N TYR A 87 -7.69 12.70 -34.60
CA TYR A 87 -8.40 12.31 -35.80
C TYR A 87 -9.68 13.15 -35.89
N ARG A 88 -9.95 13.76 -37.07
CA ARG A 88 -11.15 14.57 -37.31
C ARG A 88 -11.88 14.07 -38.51
N GLU A 89 -13.18 13.85 -38.35
CA GLU A 89 -14.09 13.54 -39.43
C GLU A 89 -14.03 14.65 -40.53
N PRO A 90 -14.00 14.29 -41.85
CA PRO A 90 -13.94 15.28 -42.92
C PRO A 90 -15.08 16.31 -42.92
N SER A 91 -16.30 15.93 -42.48
CA SER A 91 -17.44 16.83 -42.32
C SER A 91 -17.32 17.79 -41.12
N GLY A 92 -16.32 17.57 -40.22
CA GLY A 92 -16.08 18.37 -39.04
C GLY A 92 -16.97 18.05 -37.82
N GLY A 93 -17.74 16.94 -37.89
CA GLY A 93 -18.64 16.54 -36.80
C GLY A 93 -17.94 15.92 -35.63
N LEU A 94 -17.20 14.85 -35.82
CA LEU A 94 -16.53 14.12 -34.74
C LEU A 94 -15.01 14.34 -34.70
N LYS A 95 -14.49 14.64 -33.51
CA LYS A 95 -13.06 14.63 -33.19
C LYS A 95 -12.77 13.49 -32.22
N VAL A 96 -11.76 12.66 -32.52
CA VAL A 96 -11.23 11.64 -31.62
C VAL A 96 -9.79 11.99 -31.27
N GLU A 97 -9.54 12.16 -30.00
CA GLU A 97 -8.21 12.40 -29.44
C GLU A 97 -7.73 11.16 -28.70
N CYS A 98 -6.49 10.75 -28.97
CA CYS A 98 -5.83 9.67 -28.27
C CYS A 98 -4.59 10.25 -27.55
N GLU A 99 -4.67 10.32 -26.24
CA GLU A 99 -3.54 10.70 -25.39
C GLU A 99 -2.72 9.44 -25.12
N VAL A 100 -1.44 9.44 -25.52
CA VAL A 100 -0.53 8.31 -25.37
C VAL A 100 0.64 8.70 -24.49
N LYS A 101 0.92 7.89 -23.49
CA LYS A 101 2.12 7.99 -22.66
C LYS A 101 3.02 6.77 -22.90
N GLY A 102 4.32 6.98 -22.95
CA GLY A 102 5.32 5.93 -23.01
C GLY A 102 6.31 6.07 -21.86
N PHE A 103 6.53 5.01 -21.12
CA PHE A 103 7.40 4.94 -19.94
C PHE A 103 8.63 4.10 -20.31
N THR A 104 9.73 4.76 -20.63
CA THR A 104 10.90 4.09 -21.25
C THR A 104 11.64 3.17 -20.28
N ASP A 105 11.66 3.48 -18.99
CA ASP A 105 12.31 2.66 -17.95
C ASP A 105 11.54 1.36 -17.67
N PHE A 106 10.26 1.30 -18.07
CA PHE A 106 9.37 0.19 -17.77
C PHE A 106 8.87 -0.56 -19.02
N ASN A 107 9.37 -0.21 -20.21
CA ASN A 107 8.86 -0.77 -21.47
C ASN A 107 7.32 -0.75 -21.56
N THR A 108 6.72 0.34 -21.12
CA THR A 108 5.27 0.43 -20.91
C THR A 108 4.67 1.54 -21.77
N VAL A 109 3.50 1.28 -22.34
CA VAL A 109 2.70 2.25 -23.11
C VAL A 109 1.29 2.27 -22.53
N GLU A 110 0.74 3.45 -22.38
CA GLU A 110 -0.63 3.70 -21.90
C GLU A 110 -1.33 4.67 -22.83
N TRP A 111 -2.63 4.49 -23.06
CA TRP A 111 -3.43 5.47 -23.79
C TRP A 111 -4.90 5.49 -23.34
N VAL A 112 -5.55 6.63 -23.65
CA VAL A 112 -6.97 6.87 -23.42
C VAL A 112 -7.53 7.64 -24.61
N LEU A 113 -8.81 7.42 -24.90
CA LEU A 113 -9.51 8.11 -25.98
C LEU A 113 -10.48 9.15 -25.42
N ARG A 114 -10.63 10.24 -26.16
CA ARG A 114 -11.66 11.26 -25.95
C ARG A 114 -12.38 11.53 -27.26
N PHE A 115 -13.71 11.43 -27.24
CA PHE A 115 -14.59 11.71 -28.37
C PHE A 115 -15.28 13.05 -28.10
N THR A 116 -15.20 13.98 -29.07
CA THR A 116 -15.82 15.31 -28.94
C THR A 116 -16.63 15.62 -30.19
N ASN A 117 -17.89 16.04 -30.00
CA ASN A 117 -18.71 16.56 -31.08
C ASN A 117 -18.36 18.04 -31.32
N GLN A 118 -17.74 18.34 -32.46
CA GLN A 118 -17.41 19.71 -32.91
C GLN A 118 -18.46 20.28 -33.85
N GLY A 119 -19.45 19.47 -34.22
CA GLY A 119 -20.56 19.86 -35.13
C GLY A 119 -21.66 20.61 -34.39
N LYS A 120 -22.62 21.09 -35.19
CA LYS A 120 -23.83 21.81 -34.72
C LYS A 120 -25.06 20.92 -34.49
N LYS A 121 -24.95 19.64 -34.81
CA LYS A 121 -26.00 18.62 -34.66
C LYS A 121 -25.45 17.46 -33.84
N ASN A 122 -26.31 16.62 -33.31
CA ASN A 122 -25.93 15.37 -32.69
C ASN A 122 -25.08 14.54 -33.64
N THR A 123 -24.08 13.85 -33.11
CA THR A 123 -23.30 12.91 -33.92
C THR A 123 -24.18 11.75 -34.38
N PRO A 124 -23.84 11.04 -35.48
CA PRO A 124 -24.22 9.66 -35.63
C PRO A 124 -23.92 8.82 -34.42
N GLU A 125 -24.55 7.66 -34.31
CA GLU A 125 -24.32 6.71 -33.22
C GLU A 125 -22.83 6.31 -33.12
N ILE A 126 -22.26 6.32 -31.93
CA ILE A 126 -20.95 5.84 -31.58
C ILE A 126 -21.15 4.59 -30.72
N ALA A 127 -20.61 3.45 -31.18
CA ALA A 127 -20.79 2.17 -30.48
C ALA A 127 -19.52 1.32 -30.55
N ASN A 128 -19.50 0.21 -29.80
CA ASN A 128 -18.42 -0.78 -29.82
C ASN A 128 -17.03 -0.19 -29.72
N ILE A 129 -16.86 0.79 -28.80
CA ILE A 129 -15.56 1.42 -28.57
C ILE A 129 -14.64 0.40 -27.89
N LYS A 130 -13.58 0.04 -28.60
CA LYS A 130 -12.49 -0.79 -28.09
C LYS A 130 -11.27 0.09 -27.91
N VAL A 131 -10.95 0.42 -26.68
CA VAL A 131 -9.76 1.24 -26.35
C VAL A 131 -8.48 0.49 -26.71
N SER A 132 -8.47 -0.84 -26.59
CA SER A 132 -7.49 -1.69 -27.27
C SER A 132 -8.19 -2.58 -28.29
N ASP A 133 -7.64 -2.66 -29.49
CA ASP A 133 -8.03 -3.55 -30.58
C ASP A 133 -6.77 -3.94 -31.34
N ILE A 134 -6.02 -4.91 -30.79
CA ILE A 134 -4.65 -5.22 -31.20
C ILE A 134 -4.39 -6.73 -31.20
N THR A 135 -3.67 -7.23 -32.22
CA THR A 135 -3.16 -8.60 -32.27
C THR A 135 -1.65 -8.59 -32.05
N PHE A 136 -1.18 -9.28 -31.03
CA PHE A 136 0.24 -9.56 -30.81
C PHE A 136 0.61 -10.80 -31.60
N ARG A 137 1.60 -10.68 -32.52
CA ARG A 137 2.11 -11.79 -33.31
C ARG A 137 3.56 -12.07 -32.93
N TYR A 138 3.78 -13.27 -32.41
CA TYR A 138 5.07 -13.76 -31.91
C TYR A 138 5.79 -14.61 -32.97
N GLN A 139 7.09 -14.77 -32.83
CA GLN A 139 7.91 -15.55 -33.79
C GLN A 139 7.78 -17.07 -33.58
N HIS A 140 7.60 -17.50 -32.33
CA HIS A 140 7.56 -18.89 -31.95
C HIS A 140 6.13 -19.39 -31.79
N PRO A 141 5.76 -20.55 -32.36
CA PRO A 141 4.43 -21.11 -32.22
C PRO A 141 4.28 -21.84 -30.88
N GLY A 142 3.05 -21.88 -30.36
CA GLY A 142 2.66 -22.64 -29.17
C GLY A 142 1.37 -22.11 -28.56
N ALA A 143 0.98 -22.63 -27.39
CA ALA A 143 -0.13 -22.12 -26.61
C ALA A 143 0.28 -20.86 -25.82
N PHE A 144 -0.69 -19.99 -25.57
CA PHE A 144 -0.51 -18.80 -24.75
C PHE A 144 -0.99 -19.07 -23.32
N ASN A 145 -0.22 -18.63 -22.33
CA ASN A 145 -0.63 -18.68 -20.94
C ASN A 145 -1.23 -17.33 -20.54
N LEU A 146 -2.52 -17.31 -20.22
CA LEU A 146 -3.18 -16.14 -19.69
C LEU A 146 -3.26 -16.25 -18.16
N HIS A 147 -2.40 -15.48 -17.48
CA HIS A 147 -2.42 -15.35 -16.03
C HIS A 147 -3.35 -14.19 -15.64
N HIS A 148 -4.40 -14.50 -14.89
CA HIS A 148 -5.38 -13.52 -14.41
C HIS A 148 -5.73 -13.80 -12.95
N SER A 149 -6.55 -12.96 -12.34
CA SER A 149 -6.91 -13.11 -10.92
C SER A 149 -8.41 -12.88 -10.72
N GLU A 150 -8.97 -13.55 -9.73
CA GLU A 150 -10.24 -13.13 -9.16
C GLU A 150 -10.12 -11.70 -8.63
N GLY A 151 -11.23 -10.99 -8.57
CA GLY A 151 -11.35 -9.73 -7.87
C GLY A 151 -11.78 -9.95 -6.42
N SER A 152 -12.28 -8.90 -5.78
CA SER A 152 -12.83 -9.00 -4.42
C SER A 152 -14.33 -9.23 -4.44
N HIS A 153 -14.79 -10.11 -3.58
CA HIS A 153 -16.20 -10.32 -3.25
C HIS A 153 -16.37 -10.69 -1.76
N ALA A 154 -15.39 -10.34 -0.94
CA ALA A 154 -15.29 -10.65 0.48
C ALA A 154 -15.23 -12.16 0.74
N SER A 155 -14.32 -12.85 0.06
CA SER A 155 -14.09 -14.29 0.24
C SER A 155 -12.64 -14.62 0.52
N LYS A 156 -12.42 -15.86 0.97
CA LYS A 156 -11.08 -16.44 1.19
C LYS A 156 -10.24 -16.45 -0.10
N SER A 157 -10.89 -16.53 -1.27
CA SER A 157 -10.23 -16.58 -2.58
C SER A 157 -10.04 -15.22 -3.25
N ASP A 158 -10.40 -14.10 -2.61
CA ASP A 158 -10.15 -12.77 -3.19
C ASP A 158 -8.72 -12.65 -3.69
N PHE A 159 -8.56 -12.11 -4.91
CA PHE A 159 -7.28 -11.92 -5.61
C PHE A 159 -6.53 -13.21 -5.96
N SER A 160 -7.14 -14.39 -5.82
CA SER A 160 -6.52 -15.67 -6.18
C SER A 160 -6.14 -15.71 -7.66
N GLN A 161 -4.94 -16.19 -7.92
CA GLN A 161 -4.40 -16.34 -9.27
C GLN A 161 -5.05 -17.50 -10.00
N GLN A 162 -5.28 -17.30 -11.28
CA GLN A 162 -5.78 -18.30 -12.21
C GLN A 162 -4.89 -18.34 -13.46
N LEU A 163 -4.78 -19.52 -14.06
CA LEU A 163 -4.09 -19.75 -15.33
C LEU A 163 -5.05 -20.36 -16.32
N THR A 164 -5.25 -19.68 -17.44
CA THR A 164 -5.97 -20.23 -18.61
C THR A 164 -4.98 -20.43 -19.75
N ILE A 165 -4.85 -21.66 -20.21
CA ILE A 165 -4.04 -21.98 -21.41
C ILE A 165 -4.95 -21.79 -22.64
N LEU A 166 -4.56 -20.89 -23.53
CA LEU A 166 -5.29 -20.57 -24.74
C LEU A 166 -4.68 -21.28 -25.97
N SER A 167 -5.43 -22.17 -26.57
CA SER A 167 -5.14 -22.80 -27.86
C SER A 167 -5.84 -22.06 -29.01
N PRO A 168 -5.45 -22.26 -30.27
CA PRO A 168 -6.10 -21.63 -31.40
C PRO A 168 -7.63 -21.82 -31.42
N GLY A 169 -8.36 -20.73 -31.43
CA GLY A 169 -9.82 -20.67 -31.33
C GLY A 169 -10.38 -20.40 -29.97
N ASP A 170 -9.57 -20.57 -28.90
CA ASP A 170 -9.98 -20.25 -27.52
C ASP A 170 -10.00 -18.75 -27.26
N ASN A 171 -10.90 -18.33 -26.36
CA ASN A 171 -10.89 -16.97 -25.81
C ASN A 171 -11.31 -16.96 -24.34
N LEU A 172 -10.89 -15.92 -23.62
CA LEU A 172 -11.39 -15.59 -22.30
C LEU A 172 -11.92 -14.16 -22.31
N TYR A 173 -13.23 -14.02 -22.06
CA TYR A 173 -13.89 -12.74 -21.83
C TYR A 173 -13.93 -12.45 -20.34
N MET A 174 -13.45 -11.27 -19.94
CA MET A 174 -13.37 -10.82 -18.54
C MET A 174 -14.12 -9.51 -18.37
N ARG A 175 -14.86 -9.38 -17.28
CA ARG A 175 -15.54 -8.16 -16.84
C ARG A 175 -15.71 -8.18 -15.32
N PRO A 176 -15.82 -7.03 -14.65
CA PRO A 176 -16.28 -6.98 -13.26
C PRO A 176 -17.79 -7.17 -13.17
N GLU A 177 -18.28 -7.37 -11.97
CA GLU A 177 -19.72 -7.40 -11.69
C GLU A 177 -20.16 -6.13 -10.95
N GLY A 178 -21.46 -5.81 -11.03
CA GLY A 178 -22.10 -4.74 -10.26
C GLY A 178 -21.66 -3.32 -10.55
N GLY A 179 -20.73 -3.09 -11.50
CA GLY A 179 -20.22 -1.76 -11.84
C GLY A 179 -19.02 -1.28 -11.01
N ARG A 180 -18.44 -2.13 -10.15
CA ARG A 180 -17.21 -1.84 -9.39
C ARG A 180 -16.02 -2.57 -10.03
N SER A 181 -14.97 -1.85 -10.37
CA SER A 181 -13.92 -2.25 -11.32
C SER A 181 -13.13 -3.51 -11.00
N SER A 182 -13.07 -3.94 -9.74
CA SER A 182 -12.40 -5.17 -9.33
C SER A 182 -13.31 -6.13 -8.55
N GLN A 183 -14.63 -5.98 -8.67
CA GLN A 183 -15.55 -6.97 -8.14
C GLN A 183 -15.52 -8.22 -9.01
N MET A 184 -15.27 -9.39 -8.42
CA MET A 184 -15.16 -10.71 -9.06
C MET A 184 -14.02 -10.88 -10.06
N ARG A 185 -13.50 -9.82 -10.69
CA ARG A 185 -12.39 -9.86 -11.66
C ARG A 185 -11.44 -8.69 -11.47
N MET A 186 -10.14 -8.97 -11.43
CA MET A 186 -9.12 -7.93 -11.44
C MET A 186 -8.90 -7.37 -12.85
N PRO A 187 -8.75 -6.04 -13.01
CA PRO A 187 -8.41 -5.41 -14.29
C PRO A 187 -6.91 -5.50 -14.64
N PHE A 188 -6.20 -6.46 -14.07
CA PHE A 188 -4.78 -6.73 -14.29
C PHE A 188 -4.59 -8.20 -14.68
N PHE A 189 -3.91 -8.45 -15.79
CA PHE A 189 -3.62 -9.81 -16.26
C PHE A 189 -2.35 -9.82 -17.13
N ASN A 190 -1.76 -11.00 -17.33
CA ASN A 190 -0.52 -11.16 -18.08
C ASN A 190 -0.71 -12.22 -19.19
N ILE A 191 -0.48 -11.83 -20.43
CA ILE A 191 -0.47 -12.70 -21.59
C ILE A 191 0.97 -13.13 -21.83
N GLU A 192 1.29 -14.38 -21.54
CA GLU A 192 2.61 -14.99 -21.73
C GLU A 192 2.63 -15.82 -23.01
N SER A 193 3.61 -15.56 -23.87
CA SER A 193 3.82 -16.30 -25.10
C SER A 193 4.70 -17.54 -24.89
N PRO A 194 4.71 -18.50 -25.83
CA PRO A 194 5.59 -19.67 -25.75
C PRO A 194 7.09 -19.36 -25.71
N ALA A 195 7.47 -18.13 -26.08
CA ALA A 195 8.86 -17.69 -26.24
C ALA A 195 9.44 -16.95 -25.03
N ASN A 196 8.92 -17.17 -23.82
CA ASN A 196 9.40 -16.47 -22.60
C ASN A 196 9.36 -14.94 -22.76
N GLN A 197 8.28 -14.40 -23.26
CA GLN A 197 8.01 -12.99 -23.35
C GLN A 197 6.50 -12.76 -23.26
N GLY A 198 6.09 -11.58 -22.86
CA GLY A 198 4.67 -11.30 -22.72
C GLY A 198 4.35 -9.84 -22.52
N VAL A 199 3.07 -9.61 -22.24
CA VAL A 199 2.53 -8.29 -21.96
C VAL A 199 1.61 -8.34 -20.76
N ILE A 200 1.92 -7.53 -19.73
CA ILE A 200 0.99 -7.28 -18.65
C ILE A 200 0.05 -6.17 -19.10
N VAL A 201 -1.24 -6.44 -19.02
CA VAL A 201 -2.31 -5.52 -19.36
C VAL A 201 -2.94 -5.00 -18.09
N ALA A 202 -3.13 -3.68 -18.02
CA ALA A 202 -3.89 -3.04 -16.96
C ALA A 202 -4.95 -2.13 -17.58
N ILE A 203 -6.19 -2.22 -17.06
CA ILE A 203 -7.31 -1.39 -17.50
C ILE A 203 -7.58 -0.34 -16.43
N GLY A 204 -7.69 0.91 -16.85
CA GLY A 204 -8.03 2.04 -16.00
C GLY A 204 -9.46 2.52 -16.27
N TRP A 205 -10.41 1.99 -15.53
CA TRP A 205 -11.81 2.41 -15.52
C TRP A 205 -12.46 1.98 -14.21
N THR A 206 -12.91 2.92 -13.42
CA THR A 206 -13.49 2.66 -12.10
C THR A 206 -14.98 2.26 -12.19
N GLY A 207 -15.38 1.69 -13.31
CA GLY A 207 -16.72 1.20 -13.65
C GLY A 207 -16.68 -0.15 -14.37
N THR A 208 -17.64 -0.40 -15.28
CA THR A 208 -17.82 -1.66 -15.99
C THR A 208 -16.93 -1.73 -17.24
N TRP A 209 -15.72 -2.22 -17.09
CA TRP A 209 -14.81 -2.51 -18.20
C TRP A 209 -15.03 -3.92 -18.75
N PHE A 210 -14.51 -4.19 -19.96
CA PHE A 210 -14.34 -5.54 -20.48
C PHE A 210 -12.94 -5.74 -21.07
N ALA A 211 -12.50 -7.00 -21.12
CA ALA A 211 -11.38 -7.47 -21.92
C ALA A 211 -11.70 -8.85 -22.50
N ASP A 212 -11.42 -9.04 -23.79
CA ASP A 212 -11.47 -10.33 -24.46
C ASP A 212 -10.08 -10.65 -25.02
N VAL A 213 -9.51 -11.76 -24.56
CA VAL A 213 -8.21 -12.27 -25.03
C VAL A 213 -8.47 -13.52 -25.84
N ARG A 214 -8.17 -13.48 -27.14
CA ARG A 214 -8.45 -14.56 -28.09
C ARG A 214 -7.17 -15.08 -28.74
N CYS A 215 -6.95 -16.37 -28.70
CA CYS A 215 -5.90 -17.03 -29.46
C CYS A 215 -6.38 -17.24 -30.90
N ALA A 216 -5.82 -16.47 -31.84
CA ALA A 216 -6.22 -16.54 -33.26
C ALA A 216 -5.54 -17.72 -33.96
N ASP A 217 -4.25 -17.93 -33.69
CA ASP A 217 -3.45 -19.04 -34.22
C ASP A 217 -2.29 -19.34 -33.25
N GLN A 218 -1.43 -20.31 -33.55
CA GLN A 218 -0.31 -20.68 -32.65
C GLN A 218 0.75 -19.57 -32.43
N GLN A 219 0.68 -18.48 -33.19
CA GLN A 219 1.62 -17.34 -33.07
C GLN A 219 0.93 -16.03 -32.71
N SER A 220 -0.40 -15.99 -32.69
CA SER A 220 -1.15 -14.74 -32.59
C SER A 220 -2.21 -14.78 -31.50
N VAL A 221 -2.20 -13.78 -30.65
CA VAL A 221 -3.21 -13.52 -29.62
C VAL A 221 -3.75 -12.10 -29.76
N ALA A 222 -5.05 -11.98 -29.85
CA ALA A 222 -5.77 -10.70 -29.97
C ALA A 222 -6.25 -10.24 -28.59
N LEU A 223 -6.14 -8.94 -28.34
CA LEU A 223 -6.67 -8.25 -27.16
C LEU A 223 -7.65 -7.18 -27.61
N THR A 224 -8.89 -7.27 -27.12
CA THR A 224 -9.85 -6.16 -27.18
C THR A 224 -10.28 -5.76 -25.77
N SER A 225 -10.39 -4.46 -25.50
CA SER A 225 -10.87 -3.96 -24.21
C SER A 225 -11.56 -2.61 -24.36
N GLY A 226 -12.42 -2.26 -23.39
CA GLY A 226 -13.15 -1.01 -23.40
C GLY A 226 -14.16 -0.91 -22.26
N ILE A 227 -15.13 0.01 -22.40
CA ILE A 227 -16.31 0.12 -21.54
C ILE A 227 -17.40 -0.78 -22.11
N GLU A 228 -17.97 -1.67 -21.31
CA GLU A 228 -18.82 -2.77 -21.81
C GLU A 228 -20.12 -2.29 -22.48
N ARG A 229 -20.79 -1.30 -21.92
CA ARG A 229 -22.18 -0.96 -22.27
C ARG A 229 -22.32 0.36 -23.00
N LEU A 230 -21.35 0.75 -23.83
CA LEU A 230 -21.37 2.05 -24.50
C LEU A 230 -21.95 1.98 -25.91
N LYS A 231 -23.12 2.62 -26.08
CA LYS A 231 -23.77 2.86 -27.36
C LYS A 231 -24.52 4.19 -27.28
N THR A 232 -23.99 5.25 -27.88
CA THR A 232 -24.43 6.62 -27.65
C THR A 232 -24.29 7.51 -28.89
N TYR A 233 -24.80 8.72 -28.80
CA TYR A 233 -24.44 9.86 -29.66
C TYR A 233 -24.06 11.05 -28.77
N LEU A 234 -23.33 12.01 -29.31
CA LEU A 234 -22.92 13.22 -28.58
C LEU A 234 -23.70 14.43 -29.05
N TYR A 235 -24.16 15.22 -28.10
CA TYR A 235 -24.73 16.56 -28.39
C TYR A 235 -23.62 17.50 -28.90
N PRO A 236 -23.97 18.62 -29.56
CA PRO A 236 -23.00 19.66 -29.91
C PRO A 236 -22.15 20.06 -28.68
N GLU A 237 -20.83 20.18 -28.90
CA GLU A 237 -19.82 20.54 -27.89
C GLU A 237 -19.60 19.48 -26.79
N GLU A 238 -20.37 18.41 -26.77
CA GLU A 238 -20.21 17.34 -25.77
C GLU A 238 -18.95 16.50 -26.04
N SER A 239 -18.32 16.11 -24.94
CA SER A 239 -17.14 15.24 -24.96
C SER A 239 -17.32 14.09 -23.96
N ILE A 240 -16.81 12.91 -24.29
CA ILE A 240 -16.72 11.75 -23.41
C ILE A 240 -15.32 11.17 -23.41
N ARG A 241 -14.90 10.63 -22.27
CA ARG A 241 -13.66 9.87 -22.09
C ARG A 241 -13.96 8.36 -22.09
N THR A 242 -13.01 7.55 -22.56
CA THR A 242 -13.07 6.09 -22.41
C THR A 242 -12.27 5.59 -21.20
N SER A 243 -12.29 4.27 -20.97
CA SER A 243 -11.25 3.62 -20.17
C SER A 243 -9.87 3.93 -20.73
N SER A 244 -8.82 3.91 -19.88
CA SER A 244 -7.44 3.79 -20.34
C SER A 244 -7.02 2.33 -20.42
N VAL A 245 -5.98 2.05 -21.21
CA VAL A 245 -5.31 0.76 -21.27
C VAL A 245 -3.81 0.93 -21.20
N CYS A 246 -3.18 0.10 -20.41
CA CYS A 246 -1.74 0.06 -20.23
C CYS A 246 -1.20 -1.31 -20.67
N LEU A 247 -0.13 -1.30 -21.47
CA LEU A 247 0.60 -2.48 -21.94
C LEU A 247 2.05 -2.39 -21.43
N SER A 248 2.43 -3.26 -20.51
CA SER A 248 3.80 -3.37 -19.99
C SER A 248 4.46 -4.63 -20.56
N PHE A 249 5.42 -4.43 -21.47
CA PHE A 249 6.09 -5.51 -22.18
C PHE A 249 7.26 -6.05 -21.36
N TRP A 250 7.38 -7.38 -21.33
CA TRP A 250 8.48 -8.06 -20.66
C TRP A 250 9.08 -9.17 -21.55
N ASN A 251 10.35 -9.52 -21.25
CA ASN A 251 11.12 -10.47 -22.02
C ASN A 251 12.10 -11.24 -21.11
N GLY A 252 12.28 -12.52 -21.34
CA GLY A 252 13.17 -13.40 -20.61
C GLY A 252 12.45 -14.58 -19.91
N PRO A 253 13.18 -15.57 -19.42
CA PRO A 253 12.61 -16.83 -18.91
C PRO A 253 11.90 -16.69 -17.54
N ASP A 254 12.11 -15.59 -16.86
CA ASP A 254 11.48 -15.33 -15.56
C ASP A 254 10.34 -14.33 -15.70
N ARG A 255 9.11 -14.83 -15.76
CA ARG A 255 7.88 -14.04 -15.78
C ARG A 255 7.80 -13.02 -14.63
N MET A 256 8.36 -13.35 -13.47
CA MET A 256 8.31 -12.46 -12.32
C MET A 256 9.10 -11.17 -12.50
N LYS A 257 10.10 -11.13 -13.39
CA LYS A 257 10.77 -9.87 -13.78
C LYS A 257 9.78 -8.90 -14.43
N GLY A 258 8.86 -9.40 -15.25
CA GLY A 258 7.78 -8.58 -15.83
C GLY A 258 6.83 -8.05 -14.76
N HIS A 259 6.39 -8.91 -13.83
CA HIS A 259 5.53 -8.49 -12.72
C HIS A 259 6.23 -7.45 -11.83
N ASN A 260 7.49 -7.65 -11.48
CA ASN A 260 8.24 -6.69 -10.64
C ASN A 260 8.52 -5.37 -11.39
N GLN A 261 8.75 -5.41 -12.71
CA GLN A 261 8.80 -4.19 -13.54
C GLN A 261 7.47 -3.43 -13.48
N PHE A 262 6.34 -4.12 -13.63
CA PHE A 262 5.01 -3.52 -13.56
C PHE A 262 4.71 -2.95 -12.15
N ARG A 263 5.07 -3.65 -11.08
CA ARG A 263 4.94 -3.14 -9.70
C ARG A 263 5.70 -1.82 -9.50
N ARG A 264 6.94 -1.76 -9.98
CA ARG A 264 7.75 -0.51 -9.93
C ARG A 264 7.16 0.60 -10.78
N PHE A 265 6.59 0.27 -11.94
CA PHE A 265 5.87 1.22 -12.79
C PHE A 265 4.64 1.81 -12.06
N VAL A 266 3.80 0.97 -11.47
CA VAL A 266 2.64 1.43 -10.70
C VAL A 266 3.07 2.37 -9.57
N GLN A 267 4.11 2.01 -8.83
CA GLN A 267 4.63 2.84 -7.74
C GLN A 267 5.19 4.17 -8.22
N ALA A 268 5.90 4.18 -9.34
CA ALA A 268 6.54 5.38 -9.88
C ALA A 268 5.54 6.35 -10.54
N ASP A 269 4.56 5.83 -11.28
CA ASP A 269 3.74 6.63 -12.20
C ASP A 269 2.23 6.60 -11.91
N HIS A 270 1.74 5.60 -11.16
CA HIS A 270 0.33 5.42 -10.80
C HIS A 270 0.07 5.41 -9.29
N THR A 271 0.89 6.11 -8.52
CA THR A 271 0.67 6.32 -7.08
C THR A 271 0.65 7.81 -6.80
N TRP A 272 -0.32 8.26 -5.98
CA TRP A 272 -0.37 9.64 -5.53
C TRP A 272 0.95 10.06 -4.88
N LYS A 273 1.47 11.23 -5.23
CA LYS A 273 2.75 11.74 -4.75
C LYS A 273 2.54 12.91 -3.80
N VAL A 274 3.07 12.82 -2.59
CA VAL A 274 3.11 13.91 -1.62
C VAL A 274 4.52 14.50 -1.63
N GLY A 275 4.64 15.80 -1.90
CA GLY A 275 5.94 16.46 -2.03
C GLY A 275 6.84 15.86 -3.13
N GLY A 276 6.23 15.33 -4.20
CA GLY A 276 6.94 14.75 -5.35
C GLY A 276 7.45 13.31 -5.12
N LYS A 277 7.16 12.70 -3.96
CA LYS A 277 7.53 11.31 -3.62
C LYS A 277 6.27 10.42 -3.57
N PRO A 278 6.35 9.16 -4.01
CA PRO A 278 5.27 8.21 -3.82
C PRO A 278 4.86 8.14 -2.35
N THR A 279 3.56 8.11 -2.10
CA THR A 279 3.01 8.05 -0.74
C THR A 279 3.36 6.71 -0.09
N VAL A 280 3.87 6.76 1.14
CA VAL A 280 4.05 5.57 1.98
C VAL A 280 2.73 5.29 2.69
N TYR A 281 2.25 4.07 2.58
CA TYR A 281 0.99 3.67 3.21
C TYR A 281 1.16 3.53 4.73
N PRO A 282 0.23 4.08 5.52
CA PRO A 282 0.42 4.21 6.95
C PRO A 282 0.10 2.94 7.74
N ILE A 283 0.63 2.90 8.96
CA ILE A 283 0.15 2.06 10.05
C ILE A 283 -1.01 2.81 10.71
N SER A 284 -2.17 2.19 10.83
CA SER A 284 -3.34 2.83 11.42
C SER A 284 -4.00 1.99 12.52
N THR A 285 -4.90 2.61 13.27
CA THR A 285 -5.85 1.93 14.15
C THR A 285 -7.22 2.57 14.02
N SER A 286 -8.27 1.76 14.15
CA SER A 286 -9.65 2.25 14.12
C SER A 286 -10.18 2.47 15.53
N PHE A 287 -10.83 3.61 15.76
CA PHE A 287 -11.54 3.86 17.03
C PHE A 287 -12.69 2.86 17.27
N ASN A 288 -13.21 2.29 16.22
CA ASN A 288 -14.38 1.41 16.28
C ASN A 288 -14.05 -0.04 16.65
N TYR A 289 -12.78 -0.47 16.46
CA TYR A 289 -12.36 -1.87 16.65
C TYR A 289 -11.25 -2.07 17.67
N GLY A 290 -10.51 -1.02 18.01
CA GLY A 290 -9.27 -1.15 18.80
C GLY A 290 -9.46 -1.40 20.30
N ASP A 291 -10.62 -1.07 20.88
CA ASP A 291 -11.00 -1.31 22.27
C ASP A 291 -12.49 -1.63 22.35
N PRO A 292 -12.95 -2.37 23.37
CA PRO A 292 -14.38 -2.63 23.52
C PRO A 292 -15.13 -1.31 23.70
N THR A 293 -15.95 -0.97 22.74
CA THR A 293 -16.90 0.13 22.90
C THR A 293 -18.07 -0.33 23.77
N PRO A 294 -18.81 0.61 24.37
CA PRO A 294 -19.98 0.26 25.19
C PRO A 294 -21.08 -0.49 24.42
N CYS A 295 -21.02 -0.51 23.10
CA CYS A 295 -21.95 -1.24 22.24
C CYS A 295 -21.22 -1.89 21.07
N ASN A 296 -21.89 -2.80 20.38
CA ASN A 296 -21.34 -3.58 19.28
C ASN A 296 -21.39 -2.85 17.91
N GLU A 297 -21.87 -1.60 17.88
CA GLU A 297 -22.07 -0.85 16.66
C GLU A 297 -21.28 0.46 16.67
N TYR A 298 -21.02 0.99 15.50
CA TYR A 298 -20.28 2.25 15.28
C TYR A 298 -20.92 3.48 15.95
N THR A 299 -22.20 3.40 16.32
CA THR A 299 -23.00 4.52 16.82
C THR A 299 -22.80 4.86 18.30
N CYS A 300 -21.92 4.14 19.02
CA CYS A 300 -21.63 4.40 20.45
C CYS A 300 -20.36 5.22 20.69
N LEU A 301 -19.57 5.48 19.70
CA LEU A 301 -18.35 6.27 19.84
C LEU A 301 -18.65 7.72 20.23
N THR A 302 -17.91 8.26 21.18
CA THR A 302 -17.99 9.65 21.65
C THR A 302 -16.63 10.33 21.58
N THR A 303 -16.61 11.66 21.68
CA THR A 303 -15.37 12.45 21.78
C THR A 303 -14.49 11.96 22.95
N ASP A 304 -15.08 11.79 24.14
CA ASP A 304 -14.31 11.37 25.33
C ASP A 304 -13.70 9.98 25.17
N TYR A 305 -14.44 9.05 24.58
CA TYR A 305 -13.92 7.70 24.30
C TYR A 305 -12.75 7.75 23.32
N ALA A 306 -12.87 8.50 22.21
CA ALA A 306 -11.82 8.61 21.23
C ALA A 306 -10.54 9.23 21.81
N ILE A 307 -10.67 10.32 22.58
CA ILE A 307 -9.56 10.96 23.29
C ILE A 307 -8.91 10.00 24.29
N ALA A 308 -9.73 9.26 25.06
CA ALA A 308 -9.21 8.28 26.01
C ALA A 308 -8.42 7.15 25.32
N MET A 309 -8.88 6.73 24.13
CA MET A 309 -8.18 5.72 23.33
C MET A 309 -6.82 6.23 22.82
N VAL A 310 -6.73 7.47 22.32
CA VAL A 310 -5.45 8.08 21.91
C VAL A 310 -4.47 8.10 23.08
N LYS A 311 -4.89 8.58 24.24
CA LYS A 311 -4.06 8.61 25.47
C LYS A 311 -3.60 7.21 25.90
N ARG A 312 -4.43 6.20 25.73
CA ARG A 312 -4.09 4.81 26.04
C ARG A 312 -3.02 4.25 25.09
N TYR A 313 -3.15 4.51 23.78
CA TYR A 313 -2.11 4.14 22.83
C TYR A 313 -0.78 4.84 23.12
N GLU A 314 -0.81 6.10 23.54
CA GLU A 314 0.37 6.84 24.00
C GLU A 314 0.99 6.21 25.24
N GLN A 315 0.18 5.96 26.29
CA GLN A 315 0.62 5.31 27.54
C GLN A 315 1.34 3.98 27.29
N PHE A 316 0.80 3.18 26.37
CA PHE A 316 1.37 1.87 26.03
C PHE A 316 2.43 1.93 24.93
N LYS A 317 2.82 3.11 24.45
CA LYS A 317 3.81 3.31 23.36
C LYS A 317 3.46 2.51 22.08
N LEU A 318 2.20 2.53 21.72
CA LEU A 318 1.64 1.85 20.55
C LEU A 318 1.05 2.83 19.52
N VAL A 319 1.33 4.14 19.67
CA VAL A 319 0.80 5.19 18.79
C VAL A 319 1.02 4.82 17.31
N PRO A 320 -0.05 4.69 16.51
CA PRO A 320 0.05 4.45 15.08
C PRO A 320 0.36 5.73 14.32
N GLU A 321 0.59 5.62 13.01
CA GLU A 321 0.75 6.79 12.14
C GLU A 321 -0.59 7.48 11.85
N VAL A 322 -1.71 6.72 11.92
CA VAL A 322 -3.06 7.23 11.68
C VAL A 322 -4.06 6.66 12.69
N PHE A 323 -4.89 7.52 13.25
CA PHE A 323 -6.14 7.11 13.93
C PHE A 323 -7.31 7.30 12.98
N TRP A 324 -8.16 6.29 12.89
CA TRP A 324 -9.25 6.21 11.93
C TRP A 324 -10.61 6.15 12.63
N LEU A 325 -11.49 7.12 12.28
CA LEU A 325 -12.90 7.13 12.67
C LEU A 325 -13.72 6.54 11.52
N ASP A 326 -14.31 5.38 11.75
CA ASP A 326 -15.19 4.69 10.78
C ASP A 326 -16.61 5.27 10.78
N ALA A 327 -17.55 4.61 10.14
CA ALA A 327 -18.96 4.98 10.00
C ALA A 327 -19.63 5.37 11.33
N GLY A 328 -20.81 5.98 11.24
CA GLY A 328 -21.70 6.21 12.38
C GLY A 328 -21.44 7.49 13.18
N TRP A 329 -20.48 8.34 12.81
CA TRP A 329 -20.21 9.62 13.46
C TRP A 329 -21.24 10.72 13.11
N TYR A 330 -21.97 10.53 12.04
CA TYR A 330 -22.93 11.49 11.49
C TYR A 330 -24.28 11.46 12.19
N ASN A 331 -25.06 12.51 12.00
CA ASN A 331 -26.31 12.73 12.70
C ASN A 331 -27.34 11.64 12.36
N HIS A 332 -27.95 11.06 13.41
CA HIS A 332 -29.06 10.14 13.30
C HIS A 332 -30.38 10.91 13.39
N SER A 333 -31.44 10.41 12.75
CA SER A 333 -32.78 10.92 12.96
C SER A 333 -33.17 10.74 14.44
N ALA A 334 -34.18 11.49 14.93
CA ALA A 334 -34.56 11.65 16.34
C ALA A 334 -34.83 10.35 17.15
N ASP A 335 -34.78 9.19 16.52
CA ASP A 335 -35.01 7.91 17.16
C ASP A 335 -33.68 7.18 17.45
N VAL A 336 -32.79 7.83 18.20
CA VAL A 336 -31.46 7.33 18.58
C VAL A 336 -31.52 6.02 19.38
N ALA A 337 -32.62 5.76 20.10
CA ALA A 337 -32.76 4.56 20.94
C ALA A 337 -32.87 3.26 20.14
N ASN A 338 -33.28 3.30 18.88
CA ASN A 338 -33.46 2.15 18.00
C ASN A 338 -32.42 2.04 16.87
N HIS A 339 -31.50 3.00 16.74
CA HIS A 339 -30.50 2.98 15.66
C HIS A 339 -29.31 2.09 16.02
N LYS A 340 -29.47 0.80 15.77
CA LYS A 340 -28.37 -0.19 15.85
C LYS A 340 -27.56 -0.30 14.56
N ASN A 341 -27.97 0.40 13.49
CA ASN A 341 -27.35 0.26 12.17
C ASN A 341 -26.97 1.62 11.57
N TRP A 342 -25.69 1.87 11.48
CA TRP A 342 -25.09 3.08 10.88
C TRP A 342 -25.54 3.29 9.41
N ALA A 343 -25.80 2.19 8.69
CA ALA A 343 -26.11 2.22 7.27
C ALA A 343 -27.43 2.90 6.93
N ASN A 344 -28.38 2.94 7.87
CA ASN A 344 -29.72 3.53 7.67
C ASN A 344 -29.69 5.07 7.61
N THR A 345 -28.60 5.71 8.01
CA THR A 345 -28.49 7.16 8.11
C THR A 345 -27.45 7.76 7.16
N VAL A 346 -26.89 6.96 6.26
CA VAL A 346 -25.98 7.40 5.19
C VAL A 346 -26.67 8.46 4.33
N GLY A 347 -26.00 9.60 4.12
CA GLY A 347 -26.59 10.79 3.49
C GLY A 347 -26.99 11.89 4.47
N ASN A 348 -26.71 11.72 5.78
CA ASN A 348 -26.92 12.73 6.81
C ASN A 348 -25.58 13.35 7.29
N TRP A 349 -24.65 13.61 6.46
CA TRP A 349 -23.24 13.95 6.75
C TRP A 349 -23.01 15.15 7.70
N THR A 350 -23.85 15.29 8.72
CA THR A 350 -23.73 16.25 9.82
C THR A 350 -23.28 15.52 11.07
N VAL A 351 -22.29 16.05 11.78
CA VAL A 351 -21.76 15.45 13.01
C VAL A 351 -22.86 15.31 14.05
N ASP A 352 -22.97 14.16 14.70
CA ASP A 352 -23.89 13.92 15.81
C ASP A 352 -23.50 14.80 17.01
N SER A 353 -24.26 15.86 17.26
CA SER A 353 -23.97 16.86 18.29
C SER A 353 -24.14 16.34 19.73
N ILE A 354 -24.76 15.18 19.94
CA ILE A 354 -24.89 14.55 21.27
C ILE A 354 -23.59 13.85 21.64
N ARG A 355 -23.03 13.08 20.69
CA ARG A 355 -21.81 12.30 20.91
C ARG A 355 -20.54 13.13 20.70
N PHE A 356 -20.61 14.13 19.84
CA PHE A 356 -19.53 15.04 19.45
C PHE A 356 -19.98 16.50 19.53
N PRO A 357 -20.19 17.03 20.75
CA PRO A 357 -20.81 18.35 20.95
C PRO A 357 -20.00 19.51 20.36
N GLU A 358 -18.70 19.35 20.21
CA GLU A 358 -17.80 20.35 19.61
C GLU A 358 -17.29 19.92 18.22
N GLY A 359 -18.03 19.04 17.52
CA GLY A 359 -17.61 18.46 16.27
C GLY A 359 -16.50 17.40 16.44
N LEU A 360 -15.77 17.11 15.36
CA LEU A 360 -14.67 16.14 15.40
C LEU A 360 -13.30 16.80 15.70
N ARG A 361 -13.25 18.14 15.77
CA ARG A 361 -12.01 18.88 15.96
C ARG A 361 -11.27 18.52 17.25
N PRO A 362 -11.91 18.32 18.42
CA PRO A 362 -11.21 17.91 19.63
C PRO A 362 -10.51 16.55 19.51
N ILE A 363 -11.07 15.63 18.71
CA ILE A 363 -10.41 14.33 18.42
C ILE A 363 -9.18 14.55 17.53
N ALA A 364 -9.32 15.36 16.47
CA ALA A 364 -8.21 15.70 15.58
C ALA A 364 -7.05 16.34 16.36
N ASP A 365 -7.33 17.30 17.22
CA ASP A 365 -6.31 18.00 18.01
C ASP A 365 -5.57 17.04 18.95
N GLU A 366 -6.26 16.07 19.59
CA GLU A 366 -5.63 15.08 20.45
C GLU A 366 -4.78 14.08 19.63
N VAL A 367 -5.26 13.66 18.45
CA VAL A 367 -4.51 12.82 17.52
C VAL A 367 -3.24 13.52 17.02
N HIS A 368 -3.34 14.81 16.69
CA HIS A 368 -2.20 15.63 16.27
C HIS A 368 -1.20 15.84 17.43
N ARG A 369 -1.68 15.98 18.66
CA ARG A 369 -0.83 16.12 19.86
C ARG A 369 0.16 14.97 20.01
N VAL A 370 -0.24 13.74 19.67
CA VAL A 370 0.64 12.57 19.72
C VAL A 370 1.45 12.35 18.42
N GLY A 371 1.37 13.27 17.45
CA GLY A 371 2.12 13.22 16.20
C GLY A 371 1.52 12.30 15.12
N SER A 372 0.27 11.87 15.30
CA SER A 372 -0.47 11.04 14.34
C SER A 372 -1.33 11.88 13.41
N LYS A 373 -1.87 11.24 12.36
CA LYS A 373 -2.83 11.78 11.42
C LYS A 373 -4.23 11.31 11.73
N PHE A 374 -5.25 12.13 11.42
CA PHE A 374 -6.65 11.78 11.62
C PHE A 374 -7.33 11.46 10.29
N MET A 375 -7.95 10.28 10.20
CA MET A 375 -8.72 9.82 9.04
C MET A 375 -10.17 9.62 9.40
N VAL A 376 -11.09 10.06 8.52
CA VAL A 376 -12.54 9.91 8.73
C VAL A 376 -13.20 9.25 7.53
N TRP A 377 -14.10 8.32 7.80
CA TRP A 377 -14.89 7.56 6.85
C TRP A 377 -16.11 8.34 6.34
N PHE A 378 -16.36 8.21 5.03
CA PHE A 378 -17.56 8.68 4.33
C PHE A 378 -18.02 7.64 3.30
N GLU A 379 -19.32 7.66 3.00
CA GLU A 379 -19.90 6.95 1.87
C GLU A 379 -20.83 7.92 1.10
N PRO A 380 -20.29 8.96 0.44
CA PRO A 380 -21.08 10.07 -0.10
C PRO A 380 -21.80 9.71 -1.39
N GLU A 381 -21.46 8.61 -2.01
CA GLU A 381 -22.07 8.13 -3.25
C GLU A 381 -23.40 7.39 -3.01
N ARG A 382 -23.55 6.71 -1.87
CA ARG A 382 -24.80 6.10 -1.45
C ARG A 382 -25.59 7.07 -0.58
N VAL A 383 -26.87 7.25 -0.86
CA VAL A 383 -27.74 8.17 -0.12
C VAL A 383 -29.05 7.45 0.22
N MET A 384 -29.30 7.26 1.51
CA MET A 384 -30.52 6.59 1.97
C MET A 384 -31.75 7.45 1.69
N LYS A 385 -32.86 6.83 1.26
CA LYS A 385 -34.15 7.51 1.10
C LYS A 385 -34.58 8.11 2.44
N GLY A 386 -35.01 9.38 2.40
CA GLY A 386 -35.37 10.12 3.63
C GLY A 386 -34.22 10.79 4.37
N SER A 387 -32.95 10.55 3.98
CA SER A 387 -31.81 11.25 4.55
C SER A 387 -31.78 12.74 4.13
N ALA A 388 -30.98 13.55 4.83
CA ALA A 388 -30.90 14.99 4.60
C ALA A 388 -30.55 15.34 3.15
N TRP A 389 -29.55 14.69 2.57
CA TRP A 389 -29.16 14.94 1.17
C TRP A 389 -30.24 14.53 0.16
N ALA A 390 -30.95 13.42 0.41
CA ALA A 390 -32.05 12.99 -0.45
C ALA A 390 -33.21 13.98 -0.45
N LEU A 391 -33.52 14.56 0.70
CA LEU A 391 -34.61 15.55 0.86
C LEU A 391 -34.23 16.93 0.33
N GLN A 392 -32.99 17.36 0.54
CA GLN A 392 -32.49 18.67 0.11
C GLN A 392 -32.22 18.76 -1.38
N HIS A 393 -31.78 17.66 -1.99
CA HIS A 393 -31.32 17.61 -3.37
C HIS A 393 -31.91 16.41 -4.16
N PRO A 394 -33.24 16.23 -4.19
CA PRO A 394 -33.88 15.11 -4.86
C PRO A 394 -33.52 15.01 -6.37
N GLN A 395 -33.22 16.15 -7.00
CA GLN A 395 -32.81 16.23 -8.41
C GLN A 395 -31.42 15.65 -8.72
N TRP A 396 -30.62 15.41 -7.68
CA TRP A 396 -29.29 14.81 -7.81
C TRP A 396 -29.27 13.32 -7.47
N MET A 397 -30.44 12.70 -7.24
CA MET A 397 -30.58 11.31 -6.84
C MET A 397 -30.91 10.43 -8.05
N LEU A 398 -30.07 9.44 -8.32
CA LEU A 398 -30.35 8.38 -9.31
C LEU A 398 -31.08 7.23 -8.60
N ASP A 399 -32.22 6.83 -9.13
CA ASP A 399 -32.99 5.69 -8.63
C ASP A 399 -32.75 4.47 -9.54
N ALA A 400 -32.49 3.31 -8.95
CA ALA A 400 -32.30 2.07 -9.68
C ALA A 400 -33.57 1.54 -10.36
N ARG A 401 -34.74 2.00 -9.97
CA ARG A 401 -36.04 1.59 -10.54
C ARG A 401 -36.21 0.06 -10.62
N GLY A 402 -35.75 -0.65 -9.58
CA GLY A 402 -35.79 -2.11 -9.49
C GLY A 402 -34.73 -2.86 -10.31
N LYS A 403 -33.75 -2.16 -10.93
CA LYS A 403 -32.67 -2.79 -11.68
C LYS A 403 -31.38 -3.07 -10.87
N ALA A 404 -31.23 -2.49 -9.69
CA ALA A 404 -30.08 -2.77 -8.82
C ALA A 404 -30.31 -4.09 -8.05
N LYS A 405 -29.26 -4.89 -7.92
CA LYS A 405 -29.22 -5.97 -6.95
C LYS A 405 -28.95 -5.39 -5.57
N GLN A 406 -29.69 -5.85 -4.55
CA GLN A 406 -29.35 -5.55 -3.16
C GLN A 406 -28.22 -6.47 -2.70
N GLU A 407 -27.30 -5.92 -1.92
CA GLU A 407 -26.27 -6.73 -1.27
C GLU A 407 -26.90 -7.66 -0.20
N ASP A 408 -26.29 -8.82 0.05
CA ASP A 408 -26.84 -9.83 0.97
C ASP A 408 -27.07 -9.37 2.41
N TRP A 409 -26.28 -8.40 2.90
CA TRP A 409 -26.41 -7.79 4.22
C TRP A 409 -27.58 -6.79 4.32
N THR A 410 -28.19 -6.42 3.18
CA THR A 410 -29.38 -5.54 3.11
C THR A 410 -30.69 -6.34 3.00
N LYS A 411 -30.67 -7.64 3.29
CA LYS A 411 -31.81 -8.57 3.07
C LYS A 411 -33.12 -8.23 3.80
N ASP A 412 -33.06 -7.38 4.82
CA ASP A 412 -34.23 -7.06 5.64
C ASP A 412 -35.15 -6.00 5.03
N GLY A 413 -34.97 -5.62 3.75
CA GLY A 413 -35.85 -4.72 2.99
C GLY A 413 -35.84 -3.25 3.46
N GLU A 414 -35.02 -2.91 4.45
CA GLU A 414 -34.99 -1.58 5.06
C GLU A 414 -34.00 -0.61 4.39
N HIS A 415 -33.22 -1.08 3.41
CA HIS A 415 -32.11 -0.29 2.81
C HIS A 415 -32.41 0.16 1.38
N ASP A 416 -33.43 0.96 1.21
CA ASP A 416 -33.74 1.58 -0.07
C ASP A 416 -32.92 2.87 -0.23
N SER A 417 -31.94 2.85 -1.12
CA SER A 417 -31.00 3.95 -1.35
C SER A 417 -31.05 4.48 -2.77
N TYR A 418 -30.57 5.70 -2.92
CA TYR A 418 -30.22 6.33 -4.20
C TYR A 418 -28.70 6.29 -4.42
N LEU A 419 -28.29 6.42 -5.68
CA LEU A 419 -26.92 6.77 -6.04
C LEU A 419 -26.85 8.30 -6.25
N PHE A 420 -25.92 8.99 -5.56
CA PHE A 420 -25.67 10.42 -5.76
C PHE A 420 -25.12 10.67 -7.17
N ASN A 421 -25.69 11.57 -7.93
CA ASN A 421 -25.34 11.79 -9.33
C ASN A 421 -24.06 12.63 -9.51
N LEU A 422 -22.91 12.02 -9.36
CA LEU A 422 -21.61 12.65 -9.65
C LEU A 422 -21.46 13.07 -11.12
N GLY A 423 -22.22 12.47 -12.03
CA GLY A 423 -22.26 12.86 -13.44
C GLY A 423 -22.93 14.20 -13.70
N ASN A 424 -23.66 14.76 -12.73
CA ASN A 424 -24.16 16.12 -12.78
C ASN A 424 -23.08 17.09 -12.28
N PRO A 425 -22.59 18.05 -13.12
CA PRO A 425 -21.49 18.93 -12.74
C PRO A 425 -21.81 19.85 -11.55
N GLU A 426 -23.07 20.21 -11.34
CA GLU A 426 -23.49 21.02 -10.17
C GLU A 426 -23.44 20.21 -8.89
N ALA A 427 -24.01 19.00 -8.91
CA ALA A 427 -23.97 18.05 -7.80
C ALA A 427 -22.53 17.69 -7.40
N CYS A 428 -21.69 17.40 -8.39
CA CYS A 428 -20.28 17.08 -8.17
C CYS A 428 -19.53 18.25 -7.51
N ARG A 429 -19.68 19.48 -8.00
CA ARG A 429 -19.07 20.68 -7.39
C ARG A 429 -19.56 20.92 -5.97
N TRP A 430 -20.86 20.76 -5.74
CA TRP A 430 -21.46 20.93 -4.42
C TRP A 430 -20.91 19.92 -3.42
N MET A 431 -20.90 18.62 -3.75
CA MET A 431 -20.37 17.57 -2.90
C MET A 431 -18.86 17.75 -2.63
N SER A 432 -18.10 18.11 -3.67
CA SER A 432 -16.66 18.36 -3.55
C SER A 432 -16.38 19.48 -2.54
N LYS A 433 -17.14 20.58 -2.63
CA LYS A 433 -17.01 21.69 -1.69
C LYS A 433 -17.43 21.27 -0.29
N TYR A 434 -18.59 20.60 -0.14
CA TYR A 434 -19.12 20.16 1.15
C TYR A 434 -18.11 19.28 1.91
N ILE A 435 -17.63 18.23 1.27
CA ILE A 435 -16.63 17.33 1.86
C ILE A 435 -15.32 18.08 2.13
N GLY A 436 -14.84 18.89 1.19
CA GLY A 436 -13.60 19.66 1.39
C GLY A 436 -13.68 20.63 2.57
N ASP A 437 -14.78 21.35 2.72
CA ASP A 437 -15.00 22.24 3.87
C ASP A 437 -15.05 21.45 5.19
N PHE A 438 -15.74 20.30 5.20
CA PHE A 438 -15.83 19.44 6.37
C PHE A 438 -14.44 18.92 6.80
N LEU A 439 -13.59 18.50 5.86
CA LEU A 439 -12.22 18.04 6.16
C LEU A 439 -11.40 19.17 6.83
N GLU A 440 -11.49 20.38 6.29
CA GLU A 440 -10.76 21.56 6.80
C GLU A 440 -11.26 21.99 8.19
N GLU A 441 -12.57 22.11 8.38
CA GLU A 441 -13.20 22.52 9.64
C GLU A 441 -12.88 21.57 10.79
N ASN A 442 -12.85 20.25 10.52
CA ASN A 442 -12.62 19.23 11.52
C ASN A 442 -11.16 18.78 11.65
N GLY A 443 -10.22 19.38 10.90
CA GLY A 443 -8.80 19.04 10.98
C GLY A 443 -8.45 17.63 10.52
N ILE A 444 -9.14 17.15 9.49
CA ILE A 444 -8.98 15.79 8.97
C ILE A 444 -7.83 15.76 7.95
N ASP A 445 -6.85 14.89 8.16
CA ASP A 445 -5.68 14.75 7.30
C ASP A 445 -5.88 13.76 6.14
N TYR A 446 -6.64 12.68 6.38
CA TYR A 446 -6.88 11.60 5.42
C TYR A 446 -8.38 11.35 5.27
N TYR A 447 -8.78 11.08 4.05
CA TYR A 447 -10.18 10.87 3.68
C TYR A 447 -10.40 9.43 3.28
N ARG A 448 -11.27 8.69 4.01
CA ARG A 448 -11.67 7.35 3.63
C ARG A 448 -13.03 7.38 2.94
N GLN A 449 -13.07 6.91 1.71
CA GLN A 449 -14.30 6.75 0.95
C GLN A 449 -14.67 5.27 0.83
N ASP A 450 -15.88 4.93 1.28
CA ASP A 450 -16.46 3.61 1.06
C ASP A 450 -17.56 3.66 0.00
N PHE A 451 -17.95 2.49 -0.51
CA PHE A 451 -18.99 2.37 -1.53
C PHE A 451 -19.66 0.99 -1.47
N ASN A 452 -20.79 0.90 -0.78
CA ASN A 452 -21.45 -0.35 -0.39
C ASN A 452 -22.70 -0.65 -1.22
N ILE A 453 -22.77 -0.20 -2.47
CA ILE A 453 -23.82 -0.57 -3.43
C ILE A 453 -23.24 -0.92 -4.80
N GLU A 454 -24.00 -1.66 -5.60
CA GLU A 454 -23.67 -1.98 -6.99
C GLU A 454 -24.26 -0.90 -7.94
N PRO A 455 -23.45 -0.01 -8.53
CA PRO A 455 -23.96 1.13 -9.28
C PRO A 455 -24.48 0.81 -10.68
N GLU A 456 -24.14 -0.34 -11.27
CA GLU A 456 -24.48 -0.69 -12.66
C GLU A 456 -25.99 -0.57 -12.94
N GLY A 457 -26.84 -1.06 -12.01
CA GLY A 457 -28.28 -0.97 -12.12
C GLY A 457 -28.81 0.47 -12.10
N PHE A 458 -28.21 1.33 -11.27
CA PHE A 458 -28.56 2.75 -11.19
C PHE A 458 -28.23 3.48 -12.50
N TRP A 459 -27.02 3.28 -13.02
CA TRP A 459 -26.62 3.88 -14.30
C TRP A 459 -27.53 3.45 -15.45
N ALA A 460 -27.78 2.14 -15.56
CA ALA A 460 -28.61 1.58 -16.61
C ALA A 460 -30.10 2.04 -16.54
N ALA A 461 -30.58 2.38 -15.35
CA ALA A 461 -31.94 2.92 -15.16
C ALA A 461 -32.07 4.39 -15.54
N ASN A 462 -30.93 5.13 -15.54
CA ASN A 462 -30.91 6.58 -15.75
C ASN A 462 -30.14 6.99 -17.03
N ASP A 463 -29.79 6.04 -17.89
CA ASP A 463 -29.32 6.36 -19.25
C ASP A 463 -30.43 7.14 -20.02
N GLU A 464 -30.02 8.17 -20.75
CA GLU A 464 -30.90 8.90 -21.64
C GLU A 464 -31.37 8.00 -22.81
N PRO A 465 -32.55 8.14 -23.35
CA PRO A 465 -33.03 7.36 -24.48
C PRO A 465 -32.09 7.41 -25.69
N GLY A 466 -31.64 6.25 -26.17
CA GLY A 466 -30.68 6.12 -27.26
C GLY A 466 -29.21 6.42 -26.89
N ARG A 467 -28.92 6.59 -25.60
CA ARG A 467 -27.58 6.93 -25.10
C ARG A 467 -27.14 5.96 -23.99
N GLN A 468 -27.12 4.68 -24.32
CA GLN A 468 -26.74 3.64 -23.38
C GLN A 468 -25.27 3.82 -22.91
N GLY A 469 -25.04 3.73 -21.59
CA GLY A 469 -23.73 3.83 -20.94
C GLY A 469 -23.26 5.26 -20.67
N ILE A 470 -24.05 6.29 -21.08
CA ILE A 470 -23.64 7.70 -20.88
C ILE A 470 -23.69 8.10 -19.40
N CYS A 471 -24.63 7.53 -18.65
CA CYS A 471 -24.76 7.81 -17.21
C CYS A 471 -23.51 7.31 -16.45
N GLU A 472 -23.02 6.11 -16.76
CA GLU A 472 -21.79 5.56 -16.21
C GLU A 472 -20.58 6.45 -16.53
N ILE A 473 -20.39 6.83 -17.81
CA ILE A 473 -19.25 7.65 -18.21
C ILE A 473 -19.20 8.96 -17.44
N ARG A 474 -20.32 9.69 -17.43
CA ARG A 474 -20.41 10.97 -16.71
C ARG A 474 -20.16 10.82 -15.21
N TYR A 475 -20.71 9.74 -14.64
CA TYR A 475 -20.53 9.43 -13.22
C TYR A 475 -19.05 9.19 -12.86
N ILE A 476 -18.36 8.35 -13.63
CA ILE A 476 -16.94 8.03 -13.39
C ILE A 476 -16.04 9.25 -13.63
N GLU A 477 -16.30 10.07 -14.68
CA GLU A 477 -15.58 11.34 -14.87
C GLU A 477 -15.83 12.31 -13.69
N GLY A 478 -17.04 12.32 -13.15
CA GLY A 478 -17.38 13.08 -11.94
C GLY A 478 -16.66 12.60 -10.69
N LEU A 479 -16.57 11.27 -10.50
CA LEU A 479 -15.81 10.67 -9.40
C LEU A 479 -14.32 11.05 -9.45
N TYR A 480 -13.71 11.00 -10.64
CA TYR A 480 -12.32 11.44 -10.80
C TYR A 480 -12.15 12.92 -10.49
N SER A 481 -13.07 13.76 -10.98
CA SER A 481 -13.06 15.21 -10.71
C SER A 481 -13.21 15.52 -9.22
N PHE A 482 -14.05 14.77 -8.50
CA PHE A 482 -14.20 14.88 -7.05
C PHE A 482 -12.91 14.56 -6.30
N TRP A 483 -12.28 13.41 -6.59
CA TRP A 483 -11.02 13.04 -5.95
C TRP A 483 -9.89 14.03 -6.29
N GLU A 484 -9.79 14.44 -7.55
CA GLU A 484 -8.81 15.44 -8.00
C GLU A 484 -9.03 16.80 -7.32
N TYR A 485 -10.28 17.22 -7.09
CA TYR A 485 -10.57 18.43 -6.33
C TYR A 485 -10.03 18.35 -4.89
N LEU A 486 -10.26 17.25 -4.19
CA LEU A 486 -9.76 17.05 -2.82
C LEU A 486 -8.23 17.02 -2.76
N LEU A 487 -7.61 16.26 -3.66
CA LEU A 487 -6.16 16.12 -3.74
C LEU A 487 -5.45 17.44 -4.10
N ASN A 488 -6.06 18.26 -4.95
CA ASN A 488 -5.53 19.58 -5.29
C ASN A 488 -5.72 20.60 -4.16
N ARG A 489 -6.86 20.55 -3.45
CA ARG A 489 -7.13 21.43 -2.31
C ARG A 489 -6.21 21.10 -1.13
N PHE A 490 -5.90 19.83 -0.92
CA PHE A 490 -5.10 19.31 0.20
C PHE A 490 -3.92 18.49 -0.31
N PRO A 491 -2.78 19.10 -0.64
CA PRO A 491 -1.64 18.39 -1.25
C PRO A 491 -1.03 17.26 -0.39
N GLY A 492 -1.32 17.24 0.92
CA GLY A 492 -0.92 16.18 1.85
C GLY A 492 -1.97 15.08 2.07
N LEU A 493 -3.14 15.20 1.44
CA LEU A 493 -4.25 14.28 1.61
C LEU A 493 -3.92 12.91 1.04
N LEU A 494 -4.28 11.86 1.77
CA LEU A 494 -4.39 10.50 1.25
C LEU A 494 -5.88 10.12 1.20
N VAL A 495 -6.33 9.66 0.04
CA VAL A 495 -7.67 9.08 -0.14
C VAL A 495 -7.57 7.58 0.04
N ASP A 496 -8.16 7.03 1.09
CA ASP A 496 -8.33 5.58 1.24
C ASP A 496 -9.61 5.15 0.54
N ASN A 497 -9.47 4.31 -0.48
CA ASN A 497 -10.58 3.88 -1.34
C ASN A 497 -11.02 2.47 -0.94
N CYS A 498 -12.18 2.41 -0.30
CA CYS A 498 -12.91 1.19 -0.01
C CYS A 498 -14.15 1.10 -0.90
N ALA A 499 -14.57 -0.10 -1.25
CA ALA A 499 -15.83 -0.36 -1.91
C ALA A 499 -16.33 -1.74 -1.48
N SER A 500 -16.83 -1.87 -0.25
CA SER A 500 -16.98 -3.13 0.48
C SER A 500 -15.69 -3.96 0.41
N GLY A 501 -14.59 -3.35 0.83
CA GLY A 501 -13.23 -3.84 0.59
C GLY A 501 -12.67 -3.44 -0.77
N GLY A 502 -11.90 -4.31 -1.40
CA GLY A 502 -11.13 -4.06 -2.62
C GLY A 502 -11.89 -4.24 -3.94
N ARG A 503 -13.18 -3.89 -4.00
CA ARG A 503 -13.99 -4.08 -5.23
C ARG A 503 -13.82 -2.92 -6.25
N ARG A 504 -13.00 -1.90 -5.93
CA ARG A 504 -12.78 -0.73 -6.80
C ARG A 504 -11.29 -0.40 -6.94
N ILE A 505 -10.53 -1.42 -7.38
CA ILE A 505 -9.08 -1.34 -7.63
C ILE A 505 -8.84 -1.45 -9.14
N ASP A 506 -8.39 -0.37 -9.76
CA ASP A 506 -7.99 -0.30 -11.17
C ASP A 506 -6.89 0.77 -11.35
N LEU A 507 -6.33 0.90 -12.55
CA LEU A 507 -5.20 1.80 -12.79
C LEU A 507 -5.53 3.29 -12.54
N GLU A 508 -6.78 3.71 -12.78
CA GLU A 508 -7.22 5.09 -12.53
C GLU A 508 -7.50 5.34 -11.04
N SER A 509 -8.14 4.39 -10.36
CA SER A 509 -8.43 4.54 -8.93
C SER A 509 -7.16 4.60 -8.08
N ILE A 510 -6.16 3.71 -8.34
CA ILE A 510 -4.90 3.70 -7.59
C ILE A 510 -4.01 4.92 -7.86
N SER A 511 -4.21 5.63 -8.98
CA SER A 511 -3.52 6.89 -9.27
C SER A 511 -3.99 8.05 -8.39
N ARG A 512 -5.17 7.93 -7.76
CA ARG A 512 -5.81 8.97 -6.95
C ARG A 512 -6.07 8.55 -5.52
N SER A 513 -5.96 7.25 -5.22
CA SER A 513 -6.36 6.69 -3.93
C SER A 513 -5.54 5.46 -3.56
N ALA A 514 -5.69 5.00 -2.32
CA ALA A 514 -4.97 3.87 -1.76
C ALA A 514 -5.95 2.82 -1.23
N PRO A 515 -5.90 1.55 -1.64
CA PRO A 515 -6.73 0.49 -1.08
C PRO A 515 -6.13 -0.03 0.23
N MET A 516 -6.22 0.76 1.32
CA MET A 516 -5.68 0.37 2.62
C MET A 516 -6.52 -0.71 3.32
N TRP A 517 -7.76 -0.90 2.87
CA TRP A 517 -8.65 -1.97 3.29
C TRP A 517 -9.06 -2.81 2.08
N ARG A 518 -8.25 -3.83 1.74
CA ARG A 518 -8.39 -4.59 0.48
C ARG A 518 -9.56 -5.57 0.45
N THR A 519 -10.18 -5.92 1.59
CA THR A 519 -11.26 -6.90 1.65
C THR A 519 -12.08 -6.76 2.92
N ASP A 520 -13.39 -7.02 2.82
CA ASP A 520 -14.30 -7.17 3.95
C ASP A 520 -14.43 -8.65 4.40
N TYR A 521 -13.60 -9.53 3.86
CA TYR A 521 -13.59 -10.92 4.29
C TYR A 521 -13.20 -11.05 5.76
N SER A 522 -13.99 -11.78 6.51
CA SER A 522 -13.81 -12.12 7.93
C SER A 522 -12.63 -11.49 8.67
N TYR A 523 -12.88 -10.51 9.51
CA TYR A 523 -11.85 -9.79 10.26
C TYR A 523 -10.91 -10.75 10.99
N GLY A 524 -9.62 -10.68 10.65
CA GLY A 524 -8.57 -11.46 11.31
C GLY A 524 -8.52 -12.94 10.92
N GLU A 525 -9.25 -13.38 9.89
CA GLU A 525 -9.14 -14.77 9.41
C GLU A 525 -7.81 -14.97 8.67
N PRO A 526 -6.84 -15.73 9.23
CA PRO A 526 -5.46 -15.72 8.76
C PRO A 526 -5.30 -16.27 7.34
N ILE A 527 -6.03 -17.33 6.98
CA ILE A 527 -5.84 -18.06 5.73
C ILE A 527 -6.23 -17.21 4.52
N GLY A 528 -7.41 -16.55 4.60
CA GLY A 528 -7.86 -15.63 3.57
C GLY A 528 -6.86 -14.48 3.40
N TYR A 529 -6.39 -13.89 4.49
CA TYR A 529 -5.43 -12.77 4.44
C TYR A 529 -4.09 -13.17 3.83
N GLN A 530 -3.61 -14.38 4.09
CA GLN A 530 -2.44 -14.95 3.40
C GLN A 530 -2.69 -15.06 1.89
N CYS A 531 -3.87 -15.57 1.47
CA CYS A 531 -4.23 -15.71 0.07
C CYS A 531 -4.28 -14.35 -0.63
N HIS A 532 -4.91 -13.36 0.00
CA HIS A 532 -5.04 -12.00 -0.54
C HIS A 532 -3.68 -11.33 -0.73
N THR A 533 -2.79 -11.42 0.26
CA THR A 533 -1.42 -10.90 0.15
C THR A 533 -0.66 -11.60 -0.98
N TYR A 534 -0.79 -12.92 -1.08
CA TYR A 534 -0.10 -13.73 -2.07
C TYR A 534 -0.53 -13.40 -3.51
N GLY A 535 -1.83 -13.18 -3.73
CA GLY A 535 -2.37 -12.88 -5.06
C GLY A 535 -2.15 -11.42 -5.49
N LEU A 536 -2.52 -10.47 -4.61
CA LEU A 536 -2.52 -9.05 -4.98
C LEU A 536 -1.10 -8.49 -5.20
N ASN A 537 -0.11 -8.97 -4.44
CA ASN A 537 1.29 -8.57 -4.60
C ASN A 537 1.89 -8.89 -5.98
N LEU A 538 1.28 -9.71 -6.81
CA LEU A 538 1.76 -9.91 -8.19
C LEU A 538 1.69 -8.63 -9.04
N TYR A 539 0.67 -7.81 -8.82
CA TYR A 539 0.44 -6.61 -9.61
C TYR A 539 0.62 -5.33 -8.81
N LEU A 540 0.21 -5.34 -7.53
CA LEU A 540 0.14 -4.12 -6.72
C LEU A 540 0.92 -4.28 -5.42
N PRO A 541 1.96 -3.46 -5.19
CA PRO A 541 2.60 -3.37 -3.88
C PRO A 541 1.75 -2.59 -2.85
N LEU A 542 0.66 -1.97 -3.29
CA LEU A 542 -0.04 -0.88 -2.62
C LEU A 542 -1.38 -1.39 -2.09
N HIS A 543 -1.38 -2.03 -0.91
CA HIS A 543 -2.59 -2.53 -0.26
C HIS A 543 -2.37 -2.76 1.24
N GLY A 544 -3.47 -2.88 1.98
CA GLY A 544 -3.46 -3.17 3.41
C GLY A 544 -4.67 -3.98 3.87
N THR A 545 -4.66 -4.37 5.12
CA THR A 545 -5.77 -5.02 5.81
C THR A 545 -5.59 -4.87 7.32
N GLY A 546 -6.59 -5.32 8.11
CA GLY A 546 -6.54 -5.28 9.57
C GLY A 546 -5.92 -6.54 10.20
N THR A 547 -5.55 -6.43 11.47
CA THR A 547 -5.17 -7.55 12.33
C THR A 547 -5.83 -7.39 13.70
N VAL A 548 -6.34 -8.49 14.25
CA VAL A 548 -7.06 -8.50 15.55
C VAL A 548 -6.20 -9.06 16.68
N SER A 549 -5.06 -9.67 16.37
CA SER A 549 -4.19 -10.33 17.35
C SER A 549 -2.72 -10.01 17.11
N ALA A 550 -1.94 -9.98 18.18
CA ALA A 550 -0.48 -9.87 18.15
C ALA A 550 0.21 -11.24 18.13
N ASP A 551 -0.52 -12.38 18.10
CA ASP A 551 0.12 -13.68 17.86
C ASP A 551 0.80 -13.69 16.47
N LYS A 552 1.92 -14.38 16.38
CA LYS A 552 2.76 -14.33 15.16
C LYS A 552 2.05 -14.83 13.91
N PHE A 553 1.22 -15.87 14.03
CA PHE A 553 0.56 -16.46 12.86
C PHE A 553 -0.49 -15.51 12.30
N THR A 554 -1.41 -15.03 13.16
CA THR A 554 -2.47 -14.09 12.77
C THR A 554 -1.91 -12.77 12.28
N PHE A 555 -0.98 -12.17 13.02
CA PHE A 555 -0.36 -10.90 12.65
C PHE A 555 0.36 -10.97 11.30
N ARG A 556 1.24 -11.96 11.14
CA ARG A 556 2.03 -12.12 9.91
C ARG A 556 1.16 -12.46 8.69
N SER A 557 -0.02 -13.04 8.89
CA SER A 557 -1.00 -13.26 7.83
C SER A 557 -1.55 -11.95 7.24
N SER A 558 -1.52 -10.86 8.01
CA SER A 558 -2.00 -9.53 7.61
C SER A 558 -0.92 -8.61 7.00
N LEU A 559 0.29 -9.10 6.78
CA LEU A 559 1.39 -8.28 6.27
C LEU A 559 1.10 -7.74 4.87
N GLY A 560 1.49 -6.49 4.63
CA GLY A 560 1.38 -5.75 3.38
C GLY A 560 2.14 -4.43 3.46
N THR A 561 1.80 -3.45 2.64
CA THR A 561 2.38 -2.09 2.72
C THR A 561 1.71 -1.22 3.76
N SER A 562 0.47 -1.56 4.16
CA SER A 562 -0.28 -0.94 5.24
C SER A 562 -0.84 -2.02 6.17
N ILE A 563 -1.04 -1.66 7.43
CA ILE A 563 -1.71 -2.53 8.40
C ILE A 563 -2.55 -1.69 9.36
N ILE A 564 -3.72 -2.22 9.73
CA ILE A 564 -4.64 -1.60 10.67
C ILE A 564 -4.66 -2.46 11.94
N TYR A 565 -4.24 -1.88 13.05
CA TYR A 565 -4.27 -2.58 14.34
C TYR A 565 -5.67 -2.48 14.96
N ASN A 566 -6.41 -3.58 14.94
CA ASN A 566 -7.70 -3.72 15.62
C ASN A 566 -7.49 -4.45 16.96
N TRP A 567 -6.49 -4.02 17.73
CA TRP A 567 -6.14 -4.63 19.00
C TRP A 567 -6.98 -4.08 20.14
N LYS A 568 -7.54 -4.98 20.93
CA LYS A 568 -8.23 -4.65 22.17
C LYS A 568 -7.22 -4.56 23.30
N ILE A 569 -6.53 -3.43 23.42
CA ILE A 569 -5.36 -3.24 24.29
C ILE A 569 -5.67 -3.53 25.77
N THR A 570 -6.89 -3.22 26.23
CA THR A 570 -7.31 -3.38 27.62
C THR A 570 -7.95 -4.73 27.93
N GLU A 571 -8.13 -5.61 26.94
CA GLU A 571 -8.70 -6.92 27.13
C GLU A 571 -7.74 -7.84 27.90
N ALA A 572 -8.29 -8.61 28.85
CA ALA A 572 -7.50 -9.55 29.64
C ALA A 572 -6.79 -10.59 28.76
N GLY A 573 -5.54 -10.85 29.03
CA GLY A 573 -4.71 -11.81 28.27
C GLY A 573 -3.98 -11.21 27.07
N GLN A 574 -4.17 -9.94 26.76
CA GLN A 574 -3.39 -9.25 25.73
C GLN A 574 -1.97 -8.91 26.21
N SER A 575 -0.97 -9.12 25.36
CA SER A 575 0.42 -8.81 25.64
C SER A 575 0.84 -7.52 24.92
N ILE A 576 1.03 -6.44 25.68
CA ILE A 576 1.53 -5.17 25.14
C ILE A 576 2.94 -5.31 24.57
N TYR A 577 3.76 -6.20 25.13
CA TYR A 577 5.10 -6.49 24.61
C TYR A 577 5.02 -7.12 23.22
N ASP A 578 4.15 -8.12 23.02
CA ASP A 578 3.94 -8.75 21.72
C ASP A 578 3.40 -7.73 20.69
N MET A 579 2.49 -6.84 21.08
CA MET A 579 2.00 -5.77 20.20
C MET A 579 3.13 -4.85 19.73
N ARG A 580 4.02 -4.43 20.65
CA ARG A 580 5.18 -3.58 20.32
C ARG A 580 6.16 -4.33 19.41
N ASP A 581 6.44 -5.60 19.70
CA ASP A 581 7.31 -6.44 18.87
C ASP A 581 6.73 -6.59 17.45
N ARG A 582 5.43 -6.82 17.33
CA ARG A 582 4.76 -6.89 16.02
C ARG A 582 4.78 -5.56 15.28
N GLN A 583 4.61 -4.44 15.98
CA GLN A 583 4.73 -3.13 15.37
C GLN A 583 6.16 -2.87 14.86
N ALA A 584 7.18 -3.26 15.62
CA ALA A 584 8.58 -3.15 15.22
C ALA A 584 8.89 -4.07 14.02
N GLU A 585 8.43 -5.33 14.05
CA GLU A 585 8.55 -6.29 12.97
C GLU A 585 7.93 -5.76 11.68
N PHE A 586 6.71 -5.21 11.75
CA PHE A 586 6.05 -4.61 10.59
C PHE A 586 6.83 -3.42 10.01
N LYS A 587 7.30 -2.50 10.86
CA LYS A 587 8.10 -1.33 10.43
C LYS A 587 9.39 -1.75 9.71
N GLU A 588 10.01 -2.86 10.13
CA GLU A 588 11.21 -3.42 9.49
C GLU A 588 10.89 -4.06 8.12
N LEU A 589 9.74 -4.76 8.01
CA LEU A 589 9.35 -5.47 6.79
C LEU A 589 8.68 -4.56 5.75
N ARG A 590 7.88 -3.57 6.19
CA ARG A 590 7.07 -2.71 5.30
C ARG A 590 7.83 -2.17 4.08
N PRO A 591 9.07 -1.66 4.17
CA PRO A 591 9.79 -1.16 3.01
C PRO A 591 10.02 -2.20 1.92
N TYR A 592 10.10 -3.47 2.27
CA TYR A 592 10.35 -4.56 1.32
C TYR A 592 9.10 -4.97 0.54
N PHE A 593 7.89 -4.66 1.04
CA PHE A 593 6.66 -4.89 0.27
C PHE A 593 6.53 -3.96 -0.95
N TYR A 594 7.25 -2.84 -0.98
CA TYR A 594 7.34 -1.95 -2.14
C TYR A 594 8.32 -2.45 -3.21
N GLU A 595 9.19 -3.41 -2.87
CA GLU A 595 10.27 -3.93 -3.69
C GLU A 595 9.83 -5.18 -4.49
N ASP A 596 10.79 -5.94 -5.02
CA ASP A 596 10.49 -7.13 -5.80
C ASP A 596 9.81 -8.23 -4.97
N TYR A 597 8.81 -8.87 -5.55
CA TYR A 597 8.01 -9.93 -4.97
C TYR A 597 8.11 -11.21 -5.78
N TYR A 598 8.27 -12.36 -5.09
CA TYR A 598 8.27 -13.68 -5.72
C TYR A 598 7.39 -14.65 -4.92
N PRO A 599 6.32 -15.20 -5.53
CA PRO A 599 5.56 -16.30 -4.94
C PRO A 599 6.42 -17.56 -4.92
N LEU A 600 6.53 -18.22 -3.77
CA LEU A 600 7.35 -19.44 -3.59
C LEU A 600 6.49 -20.71 -3.51
N SER A 601 5.18 -20.57 -3.37
CA SER A 601 4.21 -21.67 -3.44
C SER A 601 3.47 -21.65 -4.78
N GLY A 602 2.80 -22.75 -5.14
CA GLY A 602 1.96 -22.79 -6.34
C GLY A 602 0.68 -21.96 -6.18
N ILE A 603 -0.11 -21.88 -7.26
CA ILE A 603 -1.39 -21.18 -7.28
C ILE A 603 -2.60 -22.09 -7.00
N ASN A 604 -2.41 -23.41 -7.10
CA ASN A 604 -3.48 -24.37 -6.92
C ASN A 604 -3.81 -24.55 -5.43
N ASN A 605 -5.11 -24.67 -5.12
CA ASN A 605 -5.61 -24.93 -3.76
C ASN A 605 -5.14 -23.90 -2.72
N ILE A 606 -4.93 -22.66 -3.14
CA ILE A 606 -4.37 -21.60 -2.28
C ILE A 606 -5.16 -21.37 -0.99
N THR A 607 -6.46 -21.68 -0.97
CA THR A 607 -7.35 -21.55 0.19
C THR A 607 -7.36 -22.78 1.11
N SER A 608 -6.70 -23.89 0.73
CA SER A 608 -6.64 -25.13 1.53
C SER A 608 -5.84 -24.95 2.80
N GLU A 609 -6.27 -25.56 3.89
CA GLU A 609 -5.54 -25.62 5.16
C GLU A 609 -4.44 -26.69 5.20
N ASN A 610 -4.33 -27.49 4.13
CA ASN A 610 -3.34 -28.56 3.99
C ASN A 610 -2.17 -28.17 3.09
N ILE A 611 -1.72 -26.90 3.15
CA ILE A 611 -0.56 -26.45 2.34
C ILE A 611 0.41 -25.62 3.17
N TRP A 612 1.64 -25.53 2.66
CA TRP A 612 2.53 -24.41 2.95
C TRP A 612 2.25 -23.24 2.01
N LEU A 613 2.24 -22.02 2.54
CA LEU A 613 2.27 -20.80 1.75
C LEU A 613 3.55 -20.05 2.07
N ALA A 614 4.32 -19.69 1.04
CA ALA A 614 5.53 -18.91 1.20
C ALA A 614 5.70 -17.89 0.07
N TYR A 615 6.30 -16.75 0.39
CA TYR A 615 6.70 -15.74 -0.59
C TYR A 615 8.02 -15.08 -0.18
N GLN A 616 8.69 -14.50 -1.16
CA GLN A 616 9.95 -13.79 -1.02
C GLN A 616 9.74 -12.31 -1.36
N LEU A 617 10.34 -11.45 -0.54
CA LEU A 617 10.52 -10.03 -0.80
C LEU A 617 12.01 -9.79 -1.03
N TYR A 618 12.36 -9.01 -2.07
CA TYR A 618 13.75 -8.77 -2.43
C TYR A 618 13.99 -7.33 -2.82
N ARG A 619 14.99 -6.72 -2.23
CA ARG A 619 15.42 -5.35 -2.54
C ARG A 619 16.76 -5.38 -3.28
N PRO A 620 16.73 -5.14 -4.61
CA PRO A 620 17.94 -5.24 -5.43
C PRO A 620 19.02 -4.22 -5.08
N SER A 621 18.63 -3.04 -4.52
CA SER A 621 19.57 -1.94 -4.26
C SER A 621 20.63 -2.25 -3.21
N ASP A 622 20.33 -3.13 -2.26
CA ASP A 622 21.25 -3.58 -1.20
C ASP A 622 21.35 -5.10 -1.09
N ASP A 623 20.84 -5.81 -2.08
CA ASP A 623 20.89 -7.27 -2.21
C ASP A 623 20.45 -7.99 -0.92
N SER A 624 19.28 -7.58 -0.42
CA SER A 624 18.69 -8.06 0.83
C SER A 624 17.20 -8.36 0.68
N GLY A 625 16.63 -9.12 1.63
CA GLY A 625 15.20 -9.42 1.57
C GLY A 625 14.70 -10.27 2.72
N TYR A 626 13.48 -10.76 2.54
CA TYR A 626 12.78 -11.60 3.50
C TYR A 626 12.08 -12.76 2.82
N ILE A 627 12.06 -13.90 3.50
CA ILE A 627 11.15 -15.01 3.22
C ILE A 627 10.09 -14.99 4.31
N VAL A 628 8.82 -14.98 3.91
CA VAL A 628 7.68 -15.13 4.82
C VAL A 628 7.00 -16.44 4.47
N ALA A 629 6.80 -17.31 5.46
CA ALA A 629 6.23 -18.63 5.24
C ALA A 629 5.25 -19.03 6.35
N PHE A 630 4.25 -19.81 5.95
CA PHE A 630 3.20 -20.31 6.81
C PHE A 630 3.02 -21.81 6.61
N ARG A 631 3.11 -22.57 7.71
CA ARG A 631 2.62 -23.94 7.76
C ARG A 631 1.20 -23.92 8.31
N ARG A 632 0.21 -24.23 7.46
CA ARG A 632 -1.21 -24.21 7.85
C ARG A 632 -1.57 -25.42 8.71
N LYS A 633 -2.72 -25.37 9.39
CA LYS A 633 -3.03 -26.27 10.52
C LYS A 633 -3.12 -27.72 10.13
N ASP A 634 -3.62 -28.06 8.93
CA ASP A 634 -3.86 -29.44 8.49
C ASP A 634 -2.69 -30.00 7.64
N ASN A 635 -1.61 -29.23 7.46
CA ASN A 635 -0.47 -29.69 6.69
C ASN A 635 0.42 -30.61 7.54
N PRO A 636 0.65 -31.89 7.13
CA PRO A 636 1.44 -32.85 7.87
C PRO A 636 2.96 -32.58 7.78
N ASP A 637 3.43 -31.90 6.74
CA ASP A 637 4.84 -31.77 6.44
C ASP A 637 5.49 -30.67 7.27
N LYS A 638 6.48 -31.06 8.09
CA LYS A 638 7.26 -30.10 8.90
C LYS A 638 8.20 -29.25 8.08
N SER A 639 8.49 -29.63 6.86
CA SER A 639 9.47 -29.00 5.99
C SER A 639 8.88 -28.68 4.62
N TYR A 640 9.34 -27.58 4.03
CA TYR A 640 8.95 -27.15 2.68
C TYR A 640 10.16 -26.57 1.96
N THR A 641 10.49 -27.08 0.78
CA THR A 641 11.62 -26.58 -0.01
C THR A 641 11.16 -25.54 -1.03
N VAL A 642 11.81 -24.40 -1.03
CA VAL A 642 11.55 -23.25 -1.91
C VAL A 642 12.78 -22.89 -2.73
N ASN A 643 12.57 -22.32 -3.92
CA ASN A 643 13.64 -21.82 -4.79
C ASN A 643 13.56 -20.29 -4.81
N LEU A 644 14.60 -19.61 -4.32
CA LEU A 644 14.64 -18.16 -4.29
C LEU A 644 14.99 -17.60 -5.67
N SER A 645 14.43 -16.45 -6.00
CA SER A 645 14.59 -15.77 -7.30
C SER A 645 15.27 -14.41 -7.14
N GLY A 646 15.80 -13.87 -8.23
CA GLY A 646 16.39 -12.51 -8.28
C GLY A 646 17.78 -12.39 -7.68
N LEU A 647 18.27 -13.37 -6.95
CA LEU A 647 19.55 -13.33 -6.25
C LEU A 647 20.75 -13.44 -7.21
N HIS A 648 21.88 -12.87 -6.82
CA HIS A 648 23.14 -13.03 -7.52
C HIS A 648 23.74 -14.42 -7.22
N PRO A 649 23.95 -15.31 -8.23
CA PRO A 649 24.34 -16.69 -8.00
C PRO A 649 25.62 -16.86 -7.19
N ASP A 650 26.60 -15.99 -7.40
CA ASP A 650 27.92 -16.04 -6.80
C ASP A 650 28.04 -15.28 -5.47
N HIS A 651 27.00 -14.56 -5.07
CA HIS A 651 27.01 -13.90 -3.77
C HIS A 651 26.71 -14.89 -2.66
N THR A 652 27.33 -14.66 -1.49
CA THR A 652 27.02 -15.40 -0.27
C THR A 652 26.02 -14.58 0.55
N TYR A 653 24.91 -15.20 0.91
CA TYR A 653 23.86 -14.60 1.75
C TYR A 653 23.93 -15.15 3.17
N ILE A 654 23.75 -14.27 4.13
CA ILE A 654 23.49 -14.63 5.53
C ILE A 654 21.99 -14.65 5.71
N LEU A 655 21.44 -15.83 6.03
CA LEU A 655 20.02 -16.01 6.29
C LEU A 655 19.81 -16.11 7.81
N THR A 656 19.03 -15.23 8.39
CA THR A 656 18.77 -15.17 9.83
C THR A 656 17.30 -15.44 10.10
N ASN A 657 17.01 -16.47 10.86
CA ASN A 657 15.67 -16.73 11.39
C ASN A 657 15.33 -15.63 12.41
N LYS A 658 14.27 -14.85 12.16
CA LYS A 658 13.88 -13.72 13.02
C LYS A 658 13.31 -14.17 14.38
N ASP A 659 12.86 -15.41 14.48
CA ASP A 659 12.28 -15.95 15.72
C ASP A 659 13.32 -16.55 16.67
N THR A 660 14.37 -17.21 16.11
CA THR A 660 15.41 -17.88 16.92
C THR A 660 16.74 -17.13 16.95
N GLY A 661 16.98 -16.22 16.00
CA GLY A 661 18.26 -15.58 15.78
C GLY A 661 19.32 -16.46 15.14
N GLU A 662 19.02 -17.71 14.82
CA GLU A 662 19.94 -18.60 14.13
C GLU A 662 20.27 -18.07 12.74
N ALA A 663 21.55 -18.12 12.38
CA ALA A 663 22.04 -17.64 11.10
C ALA A 663 22.82 -18.73 10.35
N ILE A 664 22.57 -18.85 9.06
CA ILE A 664 23.29 -19.73 8.17
C ILE A 664 23.82 -18.97 6.96
N LYS A 665 24.81 -19.52 6.28
CA LYS A 665 25.37 -18.96 5.04
C LYS A 665 25.06 -19.88 3.86
N LYS A 666 24.61 -19.30 2.74
CA LYS A 666 24.33 -19.96 1.49
C LYS A 666 24.70 -19.07 0.32
N THR A 667 25.13 -19.63 -0.79
CA THR A 667 25.29 -18.89 -2.04
C THR A 667 23.94 -18.67 -2.71
N GLY A 668 23.82 -17.62 -3.54
CA GLY A 668 22.60 -17.38 -4.33
C GLY A 668 22.25 -18.56 -5.22
N LYS A 669 23.26 -19.26 -5.76
CA LYS A 669 23.09 -20.49 -6.55
C LYS A 669 22.48 -21.63 -5.72
N GLU A 670 22.93 -21.85 -4.48
CA GLU A 670 22.32 -22.86 -3.59
C GLU A 670 20.86 -22.50 -3.27
N LEU A 671 20.58 -21.21 -2.99
CA LEU A 671 19.24 -20.72 -2.66
C LEU A 671 18.26 -20.83 -3.84
N ALA A 672 18.75 -20.65 -5.07
CA ALA A 672 17.95 -20.84 -6.28
C ALA A 672 17.64 -22.31 -6.58
N ASN A 673 18.47 -23.26 -6.10
CA ASN A 673 18.32 -24.69 -6.34
C ASN A 673 17.62 -25.46 -5.21
N GLY A 674 17.24 -24.79 -4.14
CA GLY A 674 16.46 -25.38 -3.04
C GLY A 674 16.92 -24.92 -1.67
N PHE A 675 16.00 -24.30 -0.95
CA PHE A 675 16.19 -23.92 0.46
C PHE A 675 15.03 -24.50 1.28
N THR A 676 15.37 -25.30 2.30
CA THR A 676 14.36 -25.96 3.13
C THR A 676 13.96 -25.09 4.32
N LEU A 677 12.68 -24.75 4.38
CA LEU A 677 12.01 -24.12 5.50
C LEU A 677 11.50 -25.19 6.46
N THR A 678 11.61 -24.97 7.78
CA THR A 678 11.14 -25.95 8.78
C THR A 678 10.33 -25.24 9.87
N LEU A 679 9.17 -25.81 10.20
CA LEU A 679 8.30 -25.43 11.31
C LEU A 679 7.75 -26.69 11.98
N ASP A 680 8.10 -26.92 13.24
CA ASP A 680 7.70 -28.11 13.97
C ASP A 680 6.21 -28.20 14.24
N ASN A 681 5.58 -27.06 14.51
CA ASN A 681 4.17 -26.98 14.83
C ASN A 681 3.34 -26.55 13.61
N PRO A 682 2.18 -27.17 13.37
CA PRO A 682 1.21 -26.60 12.42
C PRO A 682 0.65 -25.26 12.93
N GLN A 683 -0.04 -24.55 12.07
CA GLN A 683 -0.58 -23.21 12.32
C GLN A 683 0.49 -22.24 12.86
N SER A 684 1.65 -22.23 12.20
CA SER A 684 2.78 -21.39 12.57
C SER A 684 3.37 -20.66 11.37
N SER A 685 4.15 -19.63 11.65
CA SER A 685 4.76 -18.76 10.65
C SER A 685 6.27 -18.60 10.88
N LEU A 686 7.00 -18.34 9.81
CA LEU A 686 8.43 -18.15 9.80
C LEU A 686 8.80 -16.90 9.02
N ILE A 687 9.70 -16.08 9.57
CA ILE A 687 10.33 -14.98 8.83
C ILE A 687 11.84 -15.20 8.83
N ILE A 688 12.43 -15.28 7.66
CA ILE A 688 13.87 -15.32 7.46
C ILE A 688 14.31 -14.05 6.76
N LYS A 689 15.17 -13.27 7.42
CA LYS A 689 15.89 -12.17 6.80
C LYS A 689 17.11 -12.71 6.08
N TYR A 690 17.35 -12.29 4.85
CA TYR A 690 18.60 -12.60 4.16
C TYR A 690 19.26 -11.32 3.65
N GLN A 691 20.60 -11.32 3.66
CA GLN A 691 21.39 -10.20 3.17
C GLN A 691 22.70 -10.72 2.58
N SER A 692 23.10 -10.18 1.45
CA SER A 692 24.39 -10.49 0.85
C SER A 692 25.53 -10.08 1.78
N SER A 693 26.46 -11.00 2.03
CA SER A 693 27.69 -10.70 2.74
C SER A 693 28.71 -9.95 1.87
N THR A 694 28.45 -9.92 0.58
CA THR A 694 29.17 -9.11 -0.42
C THR A 694 28.53 -7.74 -0.65
N THR A 695 27.61 -7.33 0.24
CA THR A 695 27.14 -5.94 0.20
C THR A 695 28.38 -5.07 0.11
N ALA A 696 28.52 -4.40 -1.01
CA ALA A 696 29.67 -3.57 -1.28
C ALA A 696 29.93 -2.75 -0.03
N ILE A 697 31.07 -3.00 0.65
CA ILE A 697 31.68 -1.95 1.42
C ILE A 697 31.56 -0.73 0.53
N GLN A 698 30.68 0.21 0.90
CA GLN A 698 30.70 1.49 0.23
C GLN A 698 32.18 1.86 0.21
N LYS A 699 32.82 1.77 -0.96
CA LYS A 699 34.17 2.25 -1.11
C LYS A 699 34.07 3.75 -0.88
N LEU A 700 34.22 4.12 0.38
CA LEU A 700 34.55 5.48 0.74
C LEU A 700 35.91 5.70 0.06
N SER A 701 35.87 6.29 -1.11
CA SER A 701 37.09 6.80 -1.71
C SER A 701 37.54 7.94 -0.82
N VAL A 702 38.51 7.67 0.03
CA VAL A 702 39.17 8.71 0.79
C VAL A 702 39.85 9.57 -0.27
N GLY A 703 39.37 10.81 -0.41
CA GLY A 703 39.93 11.80 -1.30
C GLY A 703 41.38 12.10 -0.95
N LYS A 704 42.00 13.05 -1.63
CA LYS A 704 43.39 13.47 -1.37
C LYS A 704 43.67 13.65 0.13
N LYS A 705 44.80 13.11 0.61
CA LYS A 705 45.26 13.29 2.00
C LYS A 705 45.10 14.78 2.37
N THR A 706 44.24 15.05 3.33
CA THR A 706 44.04 16.43 3.86
C THR A 706 45.18 16.88 4.79
N GLY A 707 46.13 16.00 5.12
CA GLY A 707 47.17 16.24 6.10
C GLY A 707 46.70 16.10 7.57
N VAL A 708 45.41 15.97 7.78
CA VAL A 708 44.85 15.74 9.15
C VAL A 708 44.97 14.27 9.50
N LYS A 709 45.68 13.97 10.60
CA LYS A 709 45.70 12.62 11.21
C LYS A 709 44.56 12.54 12.23
N LEU A 710 43.70 11.58 12.07
CA LEU A 710 42.77 11.18 13.15
C LEU A 710 43.62 10.61 14.29
N ARG A 711 43.47 11.10 15.51
CA ARG A 711 44.17 10.62 16.69
C ARG A 711 43.69 9.22 17.08
N ALA A 712 42.39 9.04 17.14
CA ALA A 712 41.74 7.78 17.50
C ALA A 712 40.34 7.70 16.87
N ILE A 713 39.82 6.49 16.70
CA ILE A 713 38.40 6.19 16.47
C ILE A 713 37.85 5.71 17.80
N GLY A 714 36.80 6.37 18.29
CA GLY A 714 36.20 6.07 19.59
C GLY A 714 34.66 5.97 19.55
N ALA A 715 34.10 5.56 20.64
CA ALA A 715 32.67 5.53 20.91
C ALA A 715 32.38 6.02 22.33
N GLU A 716 31.14 6.37 22.57
CA GLU A 716 30.63 6.64 23.91
C GLU A 716 30.14 5.33 24.55
N LEU A 717 30.44 5.12 25.81
CA LEU A 717 29.98 4.00 26.59
C LEU A 717 29.51 4.51 27.95
N ASP A 718 28.21 4.41 28.19
CA ASP A 718 27.61 4.79 29.45
C ASP A 718 27.62 3.61 30.45
N PRO A 719 28.27 3.71 31.61
CA PRO A 719 28.29 2.63 32.61
C PRO A 719 26.92 2.34 33.26
N HIS A 720 25.94 3.22 33.09
CA HIS A 720 24.64 3.10 33.70
C HIS A 720 23.94 1.77 33.46
N PHE A 721 24.10 1.20 32.28
CA PHE A 721 23.38 -0.05 31.89
C PHE A 721 23.83 -1.29 32.69
N LEU A 722 24.94 -1.20 33.45
CA LEU A 722 25.40 -2.27 34.34
C LEU A 722 24.84 -2.13 35.76
N SER A 723 24.29 -0.98 36.11
CA SER A 723 23.74 -0.69 37.44
C SER A 723 22.32 -1.24 37.54
N GLN A 724 21.98 -1.95 38.63
CA GLN A 724 20.64 -2.47 38.90
C GLN A 724 19.58 -1.38 39.09
N ASN A 725 20.01 -0.13 39.28
CA ASN A 725 19.14 1.02 39.53
C ASN A 725 18.73 1.75 38.22
N VAL A 726 19.13 1.27 37.07
CA VAL A 726 18.77 1.89 35.80
C VAL A 726 17.35 1.50 35.41
N THR A 727 16.45 2.45 35.50
CA THR A 727 15.08 2.36 35.01
C THR A 727 14.97 2.62 33.52
N ARG A 728 15.99 2.30 32.73
CA ARG A 728 15.91 2.41 31.26
C ARG A 728 15.07 1.27 30.66
N ASN A 729 14.03 1.64 29.97
CA ASN A 729 13.14 0.72 29.25
C ASN A 729 13.77 0.16 27.92
N ASP A 730 15.10 0.23 27.77
CA ASP A 730 15.79 -0.23 26.58
C ASP A 730 16.15 -1.72 26.61
N GLY A 731 15.83 -2.42 27.69
CA GLY A 731 15.99 -3.87 27.82
C GLY A 731 17.43 -4.34 28.04
N ALA A 732 18.42 -3.42 28.24
CA ALA A 732 19.80 -3.80 28.55
C ALA A 732 19.89 -4.48 29.92
N LYS A 733 20.62 -5.60 30.01
CA LYS A 733 20.82 -6.36 31.24
C LYS A 733 22.29 -6.44 31.57
N ALA A 734 22.59 -6.58 32.87
CA ALA A 734 23.97 -6.72 33.37
C ALA A 734 24.70 -7.93 32.71
N GLU A 735 23.97 -8.99 32.36
CA GLU A 735 24.51 -10.18 31.65
C GLU A 735 24.93 -9.91 30.22
N ASP A 736 24.46 -8.79 29.61
CA ASP A 736 24.85 -8.39 28.28
C ASP A 736 26.28 -7.83 28.18
N TRP A 737 26.91 -7.54 29.31
CA TRP A 737 28.27 -7.00 29.36
C TRP A 737 29.27 -7.89 28.62
N ASP A 738 29.43 -9.12 29.06
CA ASP A 738 30.39 -10.04 28.47
C ASP A 738 29.92 -10.57 27.09
N ARG A 739 28.63 -10.85 26.99
CA ARG A 739 28.01 -11.44 25.80
C ARG A 739 27.94 -10.49 24.61
N ILE A 740 27.69 -9.21 24.85
CA ILE A 740 27.45 -8.22 23.82
C ILE A 740 28.49 -7.10 23.84
N VAL A 741 28.62 -6.38 24.95
CA VAL A 741 29.37 -5.11 25.00
C VAL A 741 30.85 -5.34 24.76
N VAL A 742 31.50 -6.17 25.60
CA VAL A 742 32.94 -6.46 25.49
C VAL A 742 33.27 -7.02 24.11
N LYS A 743 32.45 -7.93 23.66
CA LYS A 743 32.60 -8.55 22.32
C LYS A 743 32.51 -7.50 21.19
N ARG A 744 31.53 -6.60 21.24
CA ARG A 744 31.34 -5.57 20.21
C ARG A 744 32.44 -4.52 20.24
N VAL A 745 32.81 -4.04 21.40
CA VAL A 745 33.94 -3.09 21.53
C VAL A 745 35.22 -3.67 20.91
N LYS A 746 35.50 -4.93 21.20
CA LYS A 746 36.66 -5.64 20.63
C LYS A 746 36.55 -5.84 19.10
N GLU A 747 35.38 -6.23 18.59
CA GLU A 747 35.13 -6.40 17.14
C GLU A 747 35.24 -5.06 16.38
N MET A 748 34.83 -3.96 16.99
CA MET A 748 34.92 -2.62 16.41
C MET A 748 36.33 -2.07 16.33
N GLY A 749 37.29 -2.62 17.12
CA GLY A 749 38.68 -2.16 17.16
C GLY A 749 38.80 -0.69 17.61
N LEU A 750 38.00 -0.27 18.59
CA LEU A 750 37.99 1.09 19.10
C LEU A 750 39.32 1.40 19.80
N GLN A 751 39.77 2.63 19.66
CA GLN A 751 41.02 3.14 20.23
C GLN A 751 40.77 4.07 21.40
N SER A 752 39.55 4.58 21.55
CA SER A 752 39.17 5.46 22.63
C SER A 752 37.71 5.27 23.06
N LEU A 753 37.44 5.53 24.35
CA LEU A 753 36.09 5.59 24.91
C LEU A 753 35.83 6.96 25.55
N ARG A 754 34.66 7.51 25.32
CA ARG A 754 34.10 8.60 26.12
C ARG A 754 33.15 7.99 27.15
N VAL A 755 33.41 8.22 28.41
CA VAL A 755 32.68 7.58 29.53
C VAL A 755 32.04 8.63 30.38
N MET A 756 30.73 8.58 30.55
CA MET A 756 29.96 9.46 31.41
C MET A 756 30.12 9.07 32.87
N VAL A 757 30.33 10.04 33.76
CA VAL A 757 30.40 9.87 35.21
C VAL A 757 29.52 10.91 35.87
N MET A 758 28.86 10.56 36.94
CA MET A 758 27.97 11.47 37.65
C MET A 758 28.44 11.66 39.10
N PRO A 759 28.47 12.89 39.63
CA PRO A 759 28.97 13.20 40.99
C PRO A 759 28.30 12.39 42.08
N GLN A 760 26.98 12.21 42.02
CA GLN A 760 26.21 11.48 43.03
C GLN A 760 26.57 9.98 43.14
N TRP A 761 27.38 9.42 42.25
CA TRP A 761 27.81 8.04 42.33
C TRP A 761 28.85 7.81 43.42
N TYR A 762 29.65 8.84 43.72
CA TYR A 762 30.76 8.76 44.70
C TYR A 762 30.72 9.87 45.76
N GLU A 763 29.98 10.96 45.52
CA GLU A 763 29.74 12.02 46.53
C GLU A 763 28.24 12.37 46.54
N PRO A 764 27.41 11.53 47.19
CA PRO A 764 25.96 11.76 47.22
C PRO A 764 25.54 12.95 48.10
N LYS A 765 26.42 13.40 49.00
CA LYS A 765 26.23 14.53 49.89
C LYS A 765 27.55 15.29 49.99
N ASN A 766 27.47 16.61 50.26
CA ASN A 766 28.64 17.44 50.51
C ASN A 766 29.46 16.87 51.68
N ASP A 767 30.78 16.77 51.50
CA ASP A 767 31.69 16.18 52.46
C ASP A 767 32.02 17.17 53.60
N ASN A 768 32.26 18.45 53.29
CA ASN A 768 32.63 19.48 54.25
C ASN A 768 32.37 20.91 53.67
N PRO A 769 32.36 21.95 54.50
CA PRO A 769 32.12 23.34 54.05
C PRO A 769 33.34 24.02 53.43
N ASP A 770 34.53 23.38 53.38
CA ASP A 770 35.76 23.92 52.81
C ASP A 770 36.12 23.18 51.51
N ALA A 771 35.61 23.71 50.41
CA ALA A 771 35.80 23.17 49.04
C ALA A 771 37.29 23.06 48.60
N SER A 772 38.25 23.58 49.40
CA SER A 772 39.66 23.43 49.11
C SER A 772 40.29 22.12 49.62
N LYS A 773 39.52 21.32 50.38
CA LYS A 773 40.01 20.09 51.03
C LYS A 773 39.06 18.92 50.76
N ILE A 774 39.60 17.79 50.39
CA ILE A 774 38.89 16.53 50.21
C ILE A 774 38.74 15.82 51.59
N ASP A 775 37.51 15.64 52.08
CA ASP A 775 37.26 14.77 53.22
C ASP A 775 36.89 13.36 52.78
N TRP A 776 37.88 12.50 52.62
CA TRP A 776 37.73 11.14 52.12
C TRP A 776 36.73 10.25 52.88
N HIS A 777 36.29 10.61 54.06
CA HIS A 777 35.33 9.87 54.87
C HIS A 777 33.90 9.98 54.32
N ASN A 778 33.62 11.01 53.55
CA ASN A 778 32.30 11.27 52.99
C ASN A 778 32.13 10.78 51.55
N PHE A 779 33.19 10.35 50.90
CA PHE A 779 33.15 9.79 49.54
C PHE A 779 32.81 8.29 49.56
N THR A 780 31.99 7.83 48.65
CA THR A 780 31.46 6.47 48.50
C THR A 780 31.89 5.84 47.20
N PHE A 781 33.11 5.36 47.07
CA PHE A 781 33.65 4.76 45.83
C PHE A 781 33.29 3.29 45.63
N ASN A 782 32.39 2.72 46.41
CA ASN A 782 31.95 1.33 46.34
C ASN A 782 30.47 1.21 45.92
N SER A 783 29.84 2.29 45.42
CA SER A 783 28.48 2.24 44.89
C SER A 783 28.37 1.30 43.71
N VAL A 784 27.15 0.86 43.41
CA VAL A 784 26.88 -0.02 42.26
C VAL A 784 27.28 0.65 40.93
N GLU A 785 27.08 1.95 40.84
CA GLU A 785 27.45 2.77 39.70
C GLU A 785 28.98 2.85 39.53
N MET A 786 29.70 3.04 40.62
CA MET A 786 31.16 3.03 40.62
C MET A 786 31.72 1.65 40.23
N GLN A 787 31.11 0.56 40.71
CA GLN A 787 31.49 -0.79 40.27
C GLN A 787 31.27 -0.99 38.76
N SER A 788 30.21 -0.40 38.19
CA SER A 788 29.95 -0.40 36.76
C SER A 788 30.99 0.43 35.99
N LEU A 789 31.40 1.57 36.50
CA LEU A 789 32.48 2.38 35.96
C LEU A 789 33.80 1.60 35.94
N TYR A 790 34.15 0.91 37.02
CA TYR A 790 35.39 0.12 37.07
C TYR A 790 35.43 -0.99 36.06
N LYS A 791 34.30 -1.69 35.77
CA LYS A 791 34.22 -2.69 34.72
C LYS A 791 34.53 -2.08 33.34
N VAL A 792 34.06 -0.89 33.04
CA VAL A 792 34.30 -0.19 31.78
C VAL A 792 35.79 0.19 31.70
N LEU A 793 36.35 0.72 32.77
CA LEU A 793 37.77 1.11 32.81
C LEU A 793 38.70 -0.08 32.69
N ASP A 794 38.41 -1.20 33.39
CA ASP A 794 39.18 -2.45 33.32
C ASP A 794 39.18 -2.99 31.88
N MET A 795 38.01 -3.02 31.19
CA MET A 795 37.94 -3.42 29.78
C MET A 795 38.76 -2.48 28.88
N ALA A 796 38.70 -1.17 29.12
CA ALA A 796 39.47 -0.20 28.34
C ALA A 796 40.97 -0.41 28.53
N GLN A 797 41.39 -0.70 29.75
CA GLN A 797 42.80 -0.99 30.10
C GLN A 797 43.29 -2.29 29.43
N GLU A 798 42.47 -3.37 29.50
CA GLU A 798 42.80 -4.66 28.86
C GLU A 798 42.94 -4.49 27.32
N GLN A 799 42.14 -3.65 26.72
CA GLN A 799 42.15 -3.39 25.26
C GLN A 799 43.07 -2.23 24.86
N LYS A 800 43.80 -1.63 25.81
CA LYS A 800 44.74 -0.50 25.61
C LYS A 800 44.10 0.72 24.96
N MET A 801 42.89 1.05 25.41
CA MET A 801 42.12 2.18 24.87
C MET A 801 42.38 3.43 25.69
N GLU A 802 42.34 4.60 25.00
CA GLU A 802 42.29 5.90 25.69
C GLU A 802 40.90 6.12 26.26
N VAL A 803 40.80 6.64 27.50
CA VAL A 803 39.51 6.96 28.13
C VAL A 803 39.41 8.45 28.39
N THR A 804 38.32 9.05 27.89
CA THR A 804 37.90 10.41 28.24
C THR A 804 36.73 10.34 29.24
N LEU A 805 36.97 10.63 30.50
CA LEU A 805 35.92 10.79 31.48
C LEU A 805 35.23 12.13 31.31
N VAL A 806 33.88 12.10 31.30
CA VAL A 806 33.05 13.27 31.20
C VAL A 806 32.17 13.34 32.45
N LEU A 807 32.41 14.37 33.29
CA LEU A 807 31.52 14.64 34.37
C LEU A 807 30.23 15.24 33.80
N TRP A 808 29.16 14.46 33.82
CA TRP A 808 27.94 14.78 33.08
C TRP A 808 27.08 15.85 33.72
N GLY A 809 27.22 16.07 35.00
CA GLY A 809 26.42 17.01 35.80
C GLY A 809 25.78 16.34 37.01
N ALA A 810 25.17 17.15 37.83
CA ALA A 810 24.49 16.68 39.06
C ALA A 810 22.96 16.61 38.83
N PRO A 811 22.28 15.65 39.48
CA PRO A 811 20.83 15.58 39.42
C PRO A 811 20.17 16.75 40.16
N PRO A 812 18.88 17.09 39.84
CA PRO A 812 18.12 18.08 40.57
C PRO A 812 18.14 17.79 42.08
N GLY A 813 18.40 18.81 42.88
CA GLY A 813 18.49 18.69 44.32
C GLY A 813 19.85 18.20 44.89
N HIS A 814 20.79 17.85 44.02
CA HIS A 814 22.16 17.61 44.45
C HIS A 814 22.85 18.95 44.79
N PHE A 815 23.72 18.96 45.82
CA PHE A 815 24.36 20.20 46.28
C PHE A 815 25.22 20.90 45.22
N LEU A 816 25.69 20.18 44.19
CA LEU A 816 26.42 20.76 43.06
C LEU A 816 25.50 21.29 41.94
N ALA A 817 24.19 21.09 42.01
CA ALA A 817 23.25 21.53 40.99
C ALA A 817 22.64 22.88 41.36
N GLU A 818 22.55 23.80 40.40
CA GLU A 818 21.84 25.07 40.55
C GLU A 818 20.32 24.90 40.41
N GLY A 819 19.59 25.02 41.54
CA GLY A 819 18.13 25.01 41.55
C GLY A 819 17.47 23.67 41.34
N ASN A 820 16.14 23.66 41.41
CA ASN A 820 15.29 22.47 41.23
C ASN A 820 14.91 22.16 39.75
N TYR A 821 15.67 22.65 38.83
CA TYR A 821 15.39 22.39 37.41
C TYR A 821 15.80 20.96 37.04
N GLY A 822 14.89 20.17 36.55
CA GLY A 822 15.10 18.78 36.06
C GLY A 822 16.00 18.70 34.84
N ASN A 823 17.07 19.48 34.79
CA ASN A 823 17.94 19.60 33.64
C ASN A 823 19.41 19.30 34.05
N TRP A 824 19.94 18.22 33.48
CA TRP A 824 21.30 17.74 33.69
C TRP A 824 22.41 18.64 33.09
N VAL A 825 22.08 19.76 32.49
CA VAL A 825 23.00 20.68 31.79
C VAL A 825 23.10 22.05 32.50
N VAL A 826 22.82 22.11 33.78
CA VAL A 826 22.92 23.35 34.58
C VAL A 826 24.35 23.54 35.03
N ALA A 827 24.81 24.80 35.09
CA ALA A 827 26.11 25.15 35.62
C ALA A 827 26.20 24.76 37.14
N PRO A 828 27.38 24.37 37.62
CA PRO A 828 27.52 24.07 39.06
C PRO A 828 27.28 25.30 39.91
N THR A 829 26.67 25.11 41.07
CA THR A 829 26.43 26.19 42.05
C THR A 829 27.72 26.73 42.68
N ASN A 830 28.74 25.88 42.81
CA ASN A 830 30.06 26.19 43.30
C ASN A 830 31.11 25.49 42.44
N TYR A 831 31.96 26.28 41.77
CA TYR A 831 33.03 25.76 40.90
C TYR A 831 34.19 25.13 41.71
N GLU A 832 34.42 25.56 42.95
CA GLU A 832 35.45 24.99 43.81
C GLU A 832 35.02 23.59 44.27
N GLU A 833 33.80 23.42 44.73
CA GLU A 833 33.22 22.13 45.07
C GLU A 833 33.18 21.17 43.84
N TRP A 834 32.84 21.67 42.70
CA TRP A 834 32.87 20.89 41.46
C TRP A 834 34.29 20.40 41.13
N SER A 835 35.29 21.27 41.31
CA SER A 835 36.69 20.96 41.08
C SER A 835 37.22 19.94 42.11
N GLU A 836 36.84 20.10 43.39
CA GLU A 836 37.14 19.17 44.45
C GLU A 836 36.56 17.78 44.20
N ASN A 837 35.25 17.68 43.92
CA ASN A 837 34.60 16.43 43.59
C ASN A 837 35.32 15.68 42.46
N PHE A 838 35.62 16.38 41.34
CA PHE A 838 36.31 15.76 40.21
C PHE A 838 37.76 15.37 40.56
N SER A 839 38.45 16.17 41.37
CA SER A 839 39.82 15.87 41.86
C SER A 839 39.84 14.63 42.73
N ALA A 840 38.85 14.47 43.59
CA ALA A 840 38.70 13.28 44.43
C ALA A 840 38.52 12.02 43.59
N LEU A 841 37.64 12.06 42.56
CA LEU A 841 37.46 10.93 41.63
C LEU A 841 38.79 10.56 40.94
N VAL A 842 39.47 11.54 40.33
CA VAL A 842 40.72 11.31 39.61
C VAL A 842 41.79 10.73 40.52
N GLN A 843 41.98 11.28 41.71
CA GLN A 843 42.93 10.77 42.71
C GLN A 843 42.60 9.33 43.12
N HIS A 844 41.31 9.04 43.36
CA HIS A 844 40.87 7.70 43.71
C HIS A 844 41.19 6.69 42.60
N LEU A 845 40.87 7.02 41.35
CA LEU A 845 41.15 6.16 40.19
C LEU A 845 42.66 5.91 40.01
N LEU A 846 43.48 6.96 40.11
CA LEU A 846 44.93 6.85 40.00
C LEU A 846 45.53 5.98 41.13
N ASN A 847 45.08 6.17 42.38
CA ASN A 847 45.56 5.41 43.53
C ASN A 847 45.17 3.93 43.44
N ASN A 848 44.04 3.62 42.80
CA ASN A 848 43.57 2.23 42.61
C ASN A 848 43.99 1.64 41.27
N LYS A 849 44.81 2.35 40.48
CA LYS A 849 45.25 1.91 39.14
C LYS A 849 44.11 1.59 38.17
N LYS A 850 43.06 2.36 38.24
CA LYS A 850 41.89 2.25 37.36
C LYS A 850 41.94 3.20 36.17
#